data_51c8b68e025d03d5eee298bc1dbf8236
#
_entry.id   51c8b68e025d03d5eee298bc1dbf8236
#
_cell.length_a   1.000
_cell.length_b   1.000
_cell.length_c   1.000
_cell.angle_alpha   90.00
_cell.angle_beta   90.00
_cell.angle_gamma   90.00
#
_symmetry.space_group_name_H-M   'P 1'
#
loop_
_entity.id
_entity.type
_entity.pdbx_description
1 polymer ?
#
loop_
_entity_poly.entity_id
_entity_poly.type
_entity_poly.pdbx_seq_one_letter_code
_entity_poly.pdbx_strand_id
1 'polypeptide(L)'
;MKNWKKWAAGLFALSLCLTSVSLPAAAEGEEDIALIADTSEETPVADGTPDETAGDGEADAEEEATRTETQEEIEITAEQVTQYMQKKNSCDGITFYYRPEDYEDTISDEDVVDLLDDIELAGIDDATGEVVCTLEEDSDNSDFVVFLSPESRWLVYMDPEYTKVTMVRQIVSSLDNELLFRSRDNKTLELYNKDYDEVERSYTTDGAVKDGKVTYTNEDSWQVVLADTYDAVISSARFVTENDKLALYVDDDTAVIGLYDKAKDKMWWSTPENVGHDKTATNTIVEDLSSSLKMVYGEPDARSTTNMRSRGDAKIKVKDKSSGVKITYSFKKAGITVPVTYTLEDDYLEAKIDTADIKEEDTSQSGKLVTSLSMLSNFGAASSADTGYFVIPDGSGALIRFNNGKKTAKSYTGYVYGSDVTAVAQTEPAVTEQVYLPMYGIVNGDNAMMVVCTEGDSNAKLTASVSGQSKSSFNICGFDFTVRDSDTYYMSGDNSTALTVFEDGDMKTDTLAVRYYPLETEDTPDYTDVAEAYRNYLTEEAGVTGTAEDTDPGLYLNFYGGTIKEKSVLGVPVKMKTALTSFEQAEQILQDLSDGGAENMKVQYYNWTNAGISGKVDLKAKAAGCLGGNSDWKALQSYADSNGVTLYPATDNETFKSGNGYYTFTDTTVRISGSYARIYDYNLAYGTQSTANKPLSLLSPATFTEIAEKLTGNNQDKSLSRVSLGSLTTALYGDYGKQEISRDKAQQLLEESYQKITDGDITLLADGANAYALPYVQEITDVPLQSSGFDVFDEDIPFYQIVMHGLKSYAGSAVNASATPEETVLLSIASGSSLHFDMIGEETSTLKDTALDGLYYASAESWTDYAAQSYAFSKAVLSGLGDQTITGYERNGDVITTTYANGTVVETDLSKQIVTVDGKAYAMADYVEEGSWNEA
;
A
#
# COMPACT_ATOMS: atom_id res chain seq x y z
N MET A 1 29.16 0.63 44.58
CA MET A 1 29.46 0.97 43.17
C MET A 1 30.36 -0.08 42.55
N LYS A 2 29.86 -1.26 42.22
CA LYS A 2 30.62 -2.32 41.48
C LYS A 2 29.72 -3.49 41.12
N ASN A 3 28.49 -3.26 40.59
CA ASN A 3 27.63 -4.34 40.05
C ASN A 3 26.68 -3.88 38.93
N TRP A 4 26.97 -2.77 38.24
CA TRP A 4 26.08 -2.26 37.19
C TRP A 4 26.61 -2.44 35.74
N LYS A 5 27.74 -3.15 35.57
CA LYS A 5 28.34 -3.41 34.23
C LYS A 5 28.07 -4.81 33.68
N LYS A 6 27.24 -5.62 34.31
CA LYS A 6 26.90 -6.97 33.81
C LYS A 6 25.46 -7.10 33.33
N TRP A 7 24.65 -6.07 33.40
CA TRP A 7 23.27 -6.08 32.92
C TRP A 7 23.08 -5.41 31.55
N ALA A 8 24.06 -4.71 31.03
CA ALA A 8 23.97 -4.02 29.74
C ALA A 8 24.34 -4.86 28.50
N ALA A 9 24.81 -6.10 28.70
CA ALA A 9 25.17 -6.96 27.58
C ALA A 9 24.14 -8.07 27.26
N GLY A 10 23.07 -8.17 28.05
CA GLY A 10 22.00 -9.16 27.86
C GLY A 10 20.76 -8.65 27.12
N LEU A 11 20.65 -7.34 26.91
CA LEU A 11 19.44 -6.71 26.34
C LEU A 11 19.59 -6.37 24.84
N PHE A 12 20.75 -6.58 24.25
CA PHE A 12 20.96 -6.33 22.81
C PHE A 12 20.76 -7.57 21.91
N ALA A 13 20.46 -8.73 22.50
CA ALA A 13 20.25 -9.98 21.75
C ALA A 13 18.77 -10.43 21.69
N LEU A 14 17.83 -9.71 22.29
CA LEU A 14 16.40 -10.08 22.29
C LEU A 14 15.48 -9.10 21.53
N SER A 15 16.02 -8.05 20.94
CA SER A 15 15.22 -7.06 20.19
C SER A 15 15.18 -7.31 18.68
N LEU A 16 15.62 -8.45 18.19
CA LEU A 16 15.64 -8.78 16.76
C LEU A 16 14.72 -9.95 16.38
N CYS A 17 13.78 -10.35 17.23
CA CYS A 17 12.94 -11.54 17.00
C CYS A 17 11.43 -11.33 17.17
N LEU A 18 10.87 -10.15 16.92
CA LEU A 18 9.41 -9.97 17.04
C LEU A 18 8.76 -9.10 15.95
N THR A 19 9.26 -9.14 14.73
CA THR A 19 8.47 -8.78 13.56
C THR A 19 8.86 -9.67 12.39
N SER A 20 8.65 -10.96 12.52
CA SER A 20 8.61 -11.87 11.39
C SER A 20 7.26 -12.55 11.39
N VAL A 21 6.43 -12.22 10.40
CA VAL A 21 5.42 -13.16 9.91
C VAL A 21 6.18 -14.46 9.67
N SER A 22 5.92 -15.46 10.50
CA SER A 22 6.60 -16.74 10.47
C SER A 22 6.18 -17.52 9.24
N LEU A 23 7.06 -17.63 8.27
CA LEU A 23 7.05 -18.75 7.34
C LEU A 23 7.39 -20.03 8.11
N PRO A 24 6.66 -21.13 7.94
CA PRO A 24 6.95 -22.37 8.65
C PRO A 24 8.28 -22.95 8.17
N ALA A 25 9.19 -23.16 9.11
CA ALA A 25 10.38 -23.94 8.91
C ALA A 25 9.98 -25.42 8.76
N ALA A 26 10.31 -26.02 7.63
CA ALA A 26 10.38 -27.47 7.53
C ALA A 26 11.65 -27.94 8.24
N ALA A 27 11.47 -28.89 9.16
CA ALA A 27 12.53 -29.49 9.93
C ALA A 27 13.20 -30.62 9.13
N GLU A 28 14.47 -30.82 9.53
CA GLU A 28 15.28 -32.03 9.57
C GLU A 28 16.35 -32.21 8.51
N GLY A 29 17.58 -32.29 9.06
CA GLY A 29 18.76 -32.81 8.44
C GLY A 29 20.05 -32.22 9.03
N GLU A 30 20.46 -32.72 10.22
CA GLU A 30 21.78 -32.48 10.76
C GLU A 30 22.86 -33.06 9.84
N GLU A 31 23.94 -32.32 9.60
CA GLU A 31 25.30 -32.81 9.68
C GLU A 31 26.30 -31.65 9.69
N ASP A 32 27.22 -31.76 10.66
CA ASP A 32 28.34 -30.88 10.92
C ASP A 32 29.29 -30.69 9.75
N ILE A 33 29.89 -29.48 9.65
CA ILE A 33 31.33 -29.32 9.38
C ILE A 33 31.81 -27.90 9.78
N ALA A 34 32.72 -27.93 10.67
CA ALA A 34 33.82 -27.07 11.11
C ALA A 34 34.07 -25.69 10.52
N LEU A 35 34.25 -24.77 11.48
CA LEU A 35 34.99 -23.50 11.40
C LEU A 35 36.41 -23.66 10.85
N ILE A 36 36.84 -22.71 10.01
CA ILE A 36 38.21 -22.17 10.08
C ILE A 36 38.11 -20.63 9.98
N ALA A 37 38.74 -20.00 10.92
CA ALA A 37 38.86 -18.56 11.07
C ALA A 37 40.18 -18.05 10.46
N ASP A 38 40.11 -16.77 10.10
CA ASP A 38 41.19 -15.77 10.29
C ASP A 38 42.33 -15.72 9.26
N THR A 39 42.58 -14.58 8.67
CA THR A 39 43.41 -13.45 9.14
C THR A 39 43.46 -12.28 8.15
N SER A 40 43.43 -11.11 8.73
CA SER A 40 43.77 -9.76 8.25
C SER A 40 45.09 -9.61 7.49
N GLU A 41 45.22 -8.61 6.57
CA GLU A 41 46.08 -7.44 6.74
C GLU A 41 46.08 -6.53 5.50
N GLU A 42 45.78 -5.27 5.76
CA GLU A 42 46.28 -3.96 5.35
C GLU A 42 47.00 -3.73 4.00
N THR A 43 46.58 -2.58 3.48
CA THR A 43 47.10 -1.74 2.39
C THR A 43 48.59 -1.36 2.51
N PRO A 44 49.28 -0.85 1.44
CA PRO A 44 49.23 0.58 1.24
C PRO A 44 49.29 1.13 -0.20
N VAL A 45 48.93 2.42 -0.29
CA VAL A 45 48.96 3.39 -1.40
C VAL A 45 50.36 3.73 -1.87
N ALA A 46 50.53 4.02 -3.18
CA ALA A 46 51.43 5.03 -3.74
C ALA A 46 51.16 5.17 -5.26
N ASP A 47 50.61 6.21 -5.70
CA ASP A 47 51.11 7.48 -6.31
C ASP A 47 52.14 7.35 -7.44
N GLY A 48 51.82 7.95 -8.63
CA GLY A 48 52.80 8.21 -9.65
C GLY A 48 52.24 8.31 -11.08
N THR A 49 51.88 9.53 -11.48
CA THR A 49 51.71 9.98 -12.86
C THR A 49 53.10 10.36 -13.47
N PRO A 50 53.18 10.86 -14.72
CA PRO A 50 52.91 10.31 -16.04
C PRO A 50 54.16 10.32 -16.95
N ASP A 51 54.18 9.76 -18.11
CA ASP A 51 54.90 10.42 -19.22
C ASP A 51 54.47 9.90 -20.60
N GLU A 52 54.36 10.81 -21.53
CA GLU A 52 54.09 10.68 -22.95
C GLU A 52 55.20 9.96 -23.69
N THR A 53 54.89 9.24 -24.77
CA THR A 53 55.53 9.47 -26.04
C THR A 53 54.77 8.78 -27.19
N ALA A 54 54.63 9.55 -28.27
CA ALA A 54 54.05 9.20 -29.52
C ALA A 54 54.90 8.22 -30.35
N GLY A 55 54.23 7.48 -31.24
CA GLY A 55 54.90 6.74 -32.28
C GLY A 55 53.93 6.25 -33.36
N ASP A 56 53.95 6.92 -34.48
CA ASP A 56 53.22 6.65 -35.72
C ASP A 56 53.48 5.24 -36.31
N GLY A 57 52.46 4.70 -36.98
CA GLY A 57 52.57 3.52 -37.86
C GLY A 57 51.28 3.26 -38.60
N GLU A 58 51.25 3.68 -39.85
CA GLU A 58 50.16 3.60 -40.83
C GLU A 58 49.72 2.17 -41.15
N ALA A 59 48.40 2.07 -41.40
CA ALA A 59 47.75 1.42 -42.52
C ALA A 59 47.73 -0.12 -42.62
N ASP A 60 46.56 -0.69 -42.52
CA ASP A 60 45.91 -1.21 -43.72
C ASP A 60 44.38 -1.31 -43.51
N ALA A 61 43.68 -0.71 -44.45
CA ALA A 61 42.22 -0.77 -44.57
C ALA A 61 41.87 -1.97 -45.47
N GLU A 62 40.60 -2.39 -45.29
CA GLU A 62 39.82 -3.33 -46.11
C GLU A 62 39.66 -4.71 -45.44
N GLU A 63 38.48 -4.98 -44.82
CA GLU A 63 37.17 -5.23 -45.44
C GLU A 63 36.04 -4.94 -44.45
N GLU A 64 35.32 -3.84 -44.65
CA GLU A 64 34.01 -3.66 -44.09
C GLU A 64 33.01 -4.58 -44.82
N ALA A 65 32.62 -5.66 -44.18
CA ALA A 65 31.42 -6.35 -44.54
C ALA A 65 30.23 -5.47 -44.18
N THR A 66 29.54 -5.00 -45.22
CA THR A 66 28.32 -4.20 -45.11
C THR A 66 27.28 -4.89 -44.24
N ARG A 67 27.21 -4.53 -42.96
CA ARG A 67 26.02 -4.70 -42.13
C ARG A 67 24.95 -3.76 -42.68
N THR A 68 23.85 -4.34 -43.09
CA THR A 68 22.64 -3.58 -43.47
C THR A 68 22.07 -2.97 -42.18
N GLU A 69 22.05 -1.64 -42.11
CA GLU A 69 21.39 -0.85 -41.10
C GLU A 69 19.91 -1.19 -41.08
N THR A 70 19.46 -1.89 -40.02
CA THR A 70 18.13 -1.83 -39.48
C THR A 70 18.07 -2.58 -38.16
N GLN A 71 18.64 -2.02 -37.10
CA GLN A 71 18.32 -2.27 -35.68
C GLN A 71 19.27 -1.41 -34.85
N GLU A 72 18.77 -0.69 -33.84
CA GLU A 72 19.61 -0.07 -32.83
C GLU A 72 20.37 -1.17 -32.11
N GLU A 73 21.70 -1.21 -32.30
CA GLU A 73 22.59 -2.15 -31.64
C GLU A 73 22.58 -1.88 -30.14
N ILE A 74 21.86 -2.70 -29.37
CA ILE A 74 22.02 -2.76 -27.92
C ILE A 74 23.21 -3.68 -27.67
N GLU A 75 24.37 -3.11 -27.33
CA GLU A 75 25.56 -3.88 -26.92
C GLU A 75 25.25 -4.63 -25.60
N ILE A 76 24.93 -5.90 -25.72
CA ILE A 76 24.86 -6.80 -24.57
C ILE A 76 26.20 -7.52 -24.46
N THR A 77 26.87 -7.37 -23.34
CA THR A 77 28.18 -8.00 -23.10
C THR A 77 28.02 -9.46 -22.63
N ALA A 78 28.99 -10.30 -22.95
CA ALA A 78 29.05 -11.68 -22.43
C ALA A 78 28.94 -11.74 -20.88
N GLU A 79 29.51 -10.73 -20.21
CA GLU A 79 29.41 -10.58 -18.75
C GLU A 79 27.95 -10.37 -18.28
N GLN A 80 27.13 -9.61 -19.00
CA GLN A 80 25.69 -9.44 -18.70
C GLN A 80 24.92 -10.72 -18.88
N VAL A 81 25.21 -11.50 -19.92
CA VAL A 81 24.61 -12.83 -20.12
C VAL A 81 25.03 -13.79 -19.01
N THR A 82 26.32 -13.83 -18.68
CA THR A 82 26.84 -14.66 -17.60
C THR A 82 26.25 -14.28 -16.24
N GLN A 83 26.18 -12.98 -15.91
CA GLN A 83 25.53 -12.50 -14.69
C GLN A 83 24.04 -12.83 -14.66
N TYR A 84 23.39 -12.75 -15.79
CA TYR A 84 21.98 -13.12 -15.91
C TYR A 84 21.78 -14.62 -15.66
N MET A 85 22.62 -15.48 -16.20
CA MET A 85 22.58 -16.93 -16.00
C MET A 85 22.96 -17.33 -14.57
N GLN A 86 23.95 -16.67 -13.97
CA GLN A 86 24.34 -16.87 -12.56
C GLN A 86 23.26 -16.42 -11.57
N LYS A 87 22.53 -15.33 -11.87
CA LYS A 87 21.40 -14.87 -11.05
C LYS A 87 20.26 -15.87 -10.95
N LYS A 88 20.16 -16.79 -11.88
CA LYS A 88 19.08 -17.79 -11.89
C LYS A 88 19.42 -19.07 -11.11
N ASN A 89 20.43 -19.01 -10.24
CA ASN A 89 20.78 -20.04 -9.27
C ASN A 89 21.00 -21.44 -9.85
N SER A 90 21.53 -21.50 -10.99
CA SER A 90 22.04 -22.71 -11.57
C SER A 90 21.82 -22.67 -13.07
N CYS A 91 22.86 -22.94 -13.76
CA CYS A 91 22.74 -23.51 -15.08
C CYS A 91 22.01 -24.87 -15.06
N ASP A 92 21.51 -25.29 -13.90
CA ASP A 92 20.71 -26.51 -13.74
C ASP A 92 19.56 -26.52 -14.72
N GLY A 93 19.73 -27.31 -15.70
CA GLY A 93 18.77 -27.58 -16.73
C GLY A 93 18.78 -26.61 -17.91
N ILE A 94 19.79 -25.80 -18.14
CA ILE A 94 20.08 -25.26 -19.47
C ILE A 94 20.98 -26.27 -20.17
N THR A 95 20.39 -26.98 -21.11
CA THR A 95 21.09 -27.91 -21.92
C THR A 95 21.26 -27.25 -23.28
N PHE A 96 22.49 -27.01 -23.66
CA PHE A 96 22.83 -26.57 -25.01
C PHE A 96 23.06 -27.81 -25.87
N TYR A 97 22.53 -27.82 -27.05
CA TYR A 97 22.70 -28.91 -28.00
C TYR A 97 23.34 -28.35 -29.26
N TYR A 98 24.45 -28.95 -29.61
CA TYR A 98 25.13 -28.74 -30.88
C TYR A 98 24.70 -29.78 -31.93
N ARG A 99 25.14 -29.58 -33.16
CA ARG A 99 25.07 -30.66 -34.13
C ARG A 99 25.78 -31.89 -33.59
N PRO A 100 25.21 -33.09 -33.88
CA PRO A 100 25.66 -34.36 -33.28
C PRO A 100 27.09 -34.78 -33.65
N GLU A 101 27.67 -34.18 -34.70
CA GLU A 101 29.02 -34.52 -35.12
C GLU A 101 30.10 -34.19 -34.08
N ASP A 102 29.80 -33.24 -33.13
CA ASP A 102 30.78 -32.72 -32.21
C ASP A 102 30.53 -33.08 -30.73
N TYR A 103 29.26 -33.41 -30.31
CA TYR A 103 28.90 -33.74 -28.94
C TYR A 103 27.88 -34.87 -28.86
N GLU A 104 28.25 -35.97 -28.23
CA GLU A 104 27.38 -37.12 -27.98
C GLU A 104 26.55 -36.99 -26.71
N ASP A 105 26.82 -35.99 -25.83
CA ASP A 105 26.24 -35.84 -24.47
C ASP A 105 25.74 -34.42 -24.19
N THR A 106 24.88 -34.29 -23.16
CA THR A 106 24.40 -33.05 -22.60
C THR A 106 25.55 -32.24 -22.00
N ILE A 107 25.68 -30.98 -22.38
CA ILE A 107 26.73 -30.10 -21.86
C ILE A 107 26.49 -29.83 -20.37
N SER A 108 27.54 -29.96 -19.55
CA SER A 108 27.49 -29.70 -18.12
C SER A 108 27.46 -28.18 -17.83
N ASP A 109 27.12 -27.80 -16.59
CA ASP A 109 27.11 -26.40 -16.14
C ASP A 109 28.48 -25.71 -16.27
N GLU A 110 29.58 -26.44 -16.12
CA GLU A 110 30.96 -25.98 -16.35
C GLU A 110 31.22 -25.71 -17.84
N ASP A 111 30.76 -26.60 -18.71
CA ASP A 111 30.93 -26.48 -20.18
C ASP A 111 30.12 -25.27 -20.72
N VAL A 112 29.00 -24.91 -20.07
CA VAL A 112 28.21 -23.74 -20.43
C VAL A 112 28.97 -22.43 -20.19
N VAL A 113 29.78 -22.37 -19.14
CA VAL A 113 30.59 -21.17 -18.83
C VAL A 113 31.69 -21.00 -19.87
N ASP A 114 32.37 -22.08 -20.22
CA ASP A 114 33.42 -22.07 -21.28
C ASP A 114 32.81 -21.71 -22.63
N LEU A 115 31.60 -22.24 -22.92
CA LEU A 115 30.88 -21.91 -24.14
C LEU A 115 30.47 -20.43 -24.24
N LEU A 116 30.13 -19.80 -23.12
CA LEU A 116 29.75 -18.37 -23.12
C LEU A 116 30.92 -17.44 -23.48
N ASP A 117 32.15 -17.87 -23.27
CA ASP A 117 33.33 -17.13 -23.68
C ASP A 117 33.56 -17.21 -25.22
N ASP A 118 32.98 -18.23 -25.89
CA ASP A 118 33.06 -18.43 -27.33
C ASP A 118 31.82 -17.88 -28.10
N ILE A 119 30.88 -17.25 -27.38
CA ILE A 119 29.63 -16.73 -27.98
C ILE A 119 29.76 -15.24 -28.27
N GLU A 120 29.61 -14.85 -29.52
CA GLU A 120 29.43 -13.46 -29.92
C GLU A 120 27.97 -13.02 -29.77
N LEU A 121 27.77 -11.85 -29.15
CA LEU A 121 26.42 -11.31 -28.87
C LEU A 121 25.92 -10.54 -30.10
N ALA A 122 24.82 -11.00 -30.69
CA ALA A 122 24.26 -10.40 -31.92
C ALA A 122 23.15 -9.36 -31.65
N GLY A 123 22.66 -9.24 -30.42
CA GLY A 123 21.67 -8.23 -30.03
C GLY A 123 20.41 -8.79 -29.35
N ILE A 124 19.34 -7.99 -29.33
CA ILE A 124 18.02 -8.41 -28.86
C ILE A 124 17.06 -8.53 -30.05
N ASP A 125 16.29 -9.60 -30.10
CA ASP A 125 15.20 -9.74 -31.05
C ASP A 125 14.02 -8.82 -30.64
N ASP A 126 13.74 -7.79 -31.44
CA ASP A 126 12.67 -6.81 -31.15
C ASP A 126 11.26 -7.41 -31.09
N ALA A 127 11.04 -8.56 -31.70
CA ALA A 127 9.74 -9.21 -31.71
C ALA A 127 9.47 -10.04 -30.45
N THR A 128 10.54 -10.46 -29.77
CA THR A 128 10.46 -11.40 -28.64
C THR A 128 11.09 -10.84 -27.36
N GLY A 129 11.90 -9.80 -27.46
CA GLY A 129 12.69 -9.26 -26.34
C GLY A 129 13.81 -10.19 -25.86
N GLU A 130 14.17 -11.19 -26.68
CA GLU A 130 15.13 -12.23 -26.30
C GLU A 130 16.55 -11.89 -26.77
N VAL A 131 17.53 -12.25 -25.95
CA VAL A 131 18.96 -12.07 -26.26
C VAL A 131 19.37 -13.12 -27.30
N VAL A 132 19.92 -12.64 -28.41
CA VAL A 132 20.41 -13.50 -29.53
C VAL A 132 21.92 -13.56 -29.47
N CYS A 133 22.46 -14.77 -29.42
CA CYS A 133 23.89 -15.01 -29.41
C CYS A 133 24.28 -15.91 -30.61
N THR A 134 25.42 -15.64 -31.25
CA THR A 134 26.03 -16.46 -32.30
C THR A 134 27.31 -17.07 -31.79
N LEU A 135 27.66 -18.27 -32.27
CA LEU A 135 29.00 -18.82 -32.07
C LEU A 135 29.99 -18.15 -32.99
N GLU A 136 31.26 -17.97 -32.56
CA GLU A 136 32.30 -17.39 -33.39
C GLU A 136 32.50 -18.15 -34.73
N GLU A 137 32.93 -17.43 -35.76
CA GLU A 137 33.03 -17.95 -37.16
C GLU A 137 33.92 -19.17 -37.36
N ASP A 138 34.82 -19.51 -36.43
CA ASP A 138 35.70 -20.69 -36.50
C ASP A 138 35.09 -21.96 -35.89
N SER A 139 33.87 -21.93 -35.36
CA SER A 139 33.19 -23.13 -34.89
C SER A 139 32.52 -23.80 -36.07
N ASP A 140 32.69 -25.11 -36.20
CA ASP A 140 32.04 -25.95 -37.21
C ASP A 140 30.49 -25.94 -37.11
N ASN A 141 29.93 -25.10 -36.24
CA ASN A 141 28.51 -24.97 -35.90
C ASN A 141 27.90 -23.61 -36.25
N SER A 142 28.36 -22.93 -37.28
CA SER A 142 27.89 -21.62 -37.74
C SER A 142 26.42 -21.52 -38.20
N ASP A 143 25.65 -22.60 -38.12
CA ASP A 143 24.30 -22.65 -38.67
C ASP A 143 23.19 -22.38 -37.65
N PHE A 144 23.50 -22.09 -36.38
CA PHE A 144 22.48 -21.81 -35.40
C PHE A 144 22.90 -20.79 -34.34
N VAL A 145 21.91 -20.16 -33.78
CA VAL A 145 21.99 -19.12 -32.78
C VAL A 145 21.33 -19.60 -31.51
N VAL A 146 21.97 -19.38 -30.38
CA VAL A 146 21.42 -19.73 -29.06
C VAL A 146 20.59 -18.57 -28.53
N PHE A 147 19.32 -18.82 -28.29
CA PHE A 147 18.43 -17.91 -27.67
C PHE A 147 18.48 -18.09 -26.17
N LEU A 148 18.73 -16.99 -25.43
CA LEU A 148 18.71 -16.95 -24.00
C LEU A 148 17.56 -16.06 -23.55
N SER A 149 16.33 -16.59 -23.60
CA SER A 149 15.20 -15.95 -22.98
C SER A 149 15.32 -15.99 -21.46
N PRO A 150 14.94 -14.90 -20.75
CA PRO A 150 14.78 -14.91 -19.30
C PRO A 150 13.88 -16.03 -18.79
N GLU A 151 12.94 -16.46 -19.57
CA GLU A 151 11.80 -17.27 -19.16
C GLU A 151 11.77 -18.69 -19.74
N SER A 152 12.36 -18.91 -20.91
CA SER A 152 12.34 -20.21 -21.58
C SER A 152 13.63 -20.53 -22.33
N ARG A 153 13.86 -21.82 -22.59
CA ARG A 153 15.04 -22.31 -23.30
C ARG A 153 14.67 -22.43 -24.77
N TRP A 154 15.18 -21.54 -25.58
CA TRP A 154 14.90 -21.54 -27.00
C TRP A 154 16.15 -21.78 -27.80
N LEU A 155 16.06 -22.66 -28.79
CA LEU A 155 17.03 -22.78 -29.88
C LEU A 155 16.51 -22.03 -31.09
N VAL A 156 17.31 -21.12 -31.58
CA VAL A 156 16.99 -20.33 -32.76
C VAL A 156 17.92 -20.73 -33.89
N TYR A 157 17.34 -21.09 -34.99
CA TYR A 157 18.08 -21.38 -36.23
C TYR A 157 18.00 -20.15 -37.12
N MET A 158 19.16 -19.68 -37.57
CA MET A 158 19.28 -18.62 -38.58
C MET A 158 19.72 -19.19 -39.93
N ASP A 159 19.50 -18.41 -40.99
CA ASP A 159 20.12 -18.70 -42.28
C ASP A 159 21.65 -18.51 -42.17
N PRO A 160 22.42 -19.10 -43.07
CA PRO A 160 23.88 -19.01 -43.03
C PRO A 160 24.45 -17.59 -43.16
N GLU A 161 23.62 -16.61 -43.51
CA GLU A 161 23.95 -15.20 -43.69
C GLU A 161 23.53 -14.38 -42.46
N TYR A 162 23.00 -15.00 -41.41
CA TYR A 162 22.50 -14.37 -40.16
C TYR A 162 21.50 -13.25 -40.40
N THR A 163 20.77 -13.27 -41.51
CA THR A 163 19.83 -12.20 -41.86
C THR A 163 18.38 -12.51 -41.49
N LYS A 164 18.07 -13.79 -41.16
CA LYS A 164 16.70 -14.21 -40.93
C LYS A 164 16.64 -15.41 -39.99
N VAL A 165 15.83 -15.28 -38.95
CA VAL A 165 15.44 -16.42 -38.11
C VAL A 165 14.60 -17.39 -38.92
N THR A 166 15.09 -18.61 -39.09
CA THR A 166 14.43 -19.67 -39.87
C THR A 166 13.54 -20.57 -39.01
N MET A 167 13.89 -20.73 -37.73
CA MET A 167 13.13 -21.57 -36.81
C MET A 167 13.43 -21.24 -35.33
N VAL A 168 12.40 -21.30 -34.48
CA VAL A 168 12.50 -21.14 -33.03
C VAL A 168 11.89 -22.35 -32.34
N ARG A 169 12.60 -22.97 -31.38
CA ARG A 169 12.17 -24.19 -30.70
C ARG A 169 12.54 -24.16 -29.23
N GLN A 170 11.65 -24.68 -28.39
CA GLN A 170 11.87 -24.85 -26.97
C GLN A 170 12.31 -26.30 -26.68
N ILE A 171 13.42 -26.45 -25.96
CA ILE A 171 13.89 -27.76 -25.50
C ILE A 171 13.08 -28.20 -24.28
N VAL A 172 12.38 -29.29 -24.36
CA VAL A 172 11.50 -29.81 -23.31
C VAL A 172 12.17 -30.96 -22.56
N SER A 173 12.83 -31.88 -23.26
CA SER A 173 13.44 -33.08 -22.68
C SER A 173 14.42 -33.72 -23.63
N SER A 174 15.38 -34.51 -23.10
CA SER A 174 16.15 -35.51 -23.82
C SER A 174 15.68 -36.90 -23.40
N LEU A 175 15.35 -37.76 -24.36
CA LEU A 175 14.97 -39.17 -24.16
C LEU A 175 15.96 -40.01 -24.90
N ASP A 176 16.83 -40.78 -24.21
CA ASP A 176 17.75 -41.76 -24.78
C ASP A 176 18.44 -41.35 -26.10
N ASN A 177 19.07 -40.17 -26.10
CA ASN A 177 19.70 -39.52 -27.28
C ASN A 177 18.72 -38.96 -28.34
N GLU A 178 17.46 -38.82 -28.03
CA GLU A 178 16.46 -38.15 -28.87
C GLU A 178 16.05 -36.86 -28.24
N LEU A 179 16.01 -35.74 -28.95
CA LEU A 179 15.60 -34.46 -28.47
C LEU A 179 14.14 -34.19 -28.81
N LEU A 180 13.38 -33.82 -27.75
CA LEU A 180 12.00 -33.44 -27.89
C LEU A 180 11.88 -31.92 -27.79
N PHE A 181 11.46 -31.26 -28.86
CA PHE A 181 11.27 -29.82 -28.94
C PHE A 181 9.79 -29.47 -28.90
N ARG A 182 9.49 -28.36 -28.20
CA ARG A 182 8.16 -27.79 -28.19
C ARG A 182 8.11 -26.56 -29.10
N SER A 183 7.07 -26.50 -29.94
CA SER A 183 6.81 -25.29 -30.74
C SER A 183 6.48 -24.10 -29.87
N ARG A 184 6.70 -22.90 -30.37
CA ARG A 184 6.46 -21.63 -29.67
C ARG A 184 5.00 -21.41 -29.26
N ASP A 185 4.05 -21.98 -30.01
CA ASP A 185 2.62 -21.92 -29.70
C ASP A 185 2.17 -22.99 -28.71
N ASN A 186 3.12 -23.76 -28.12
CA ASN A 186 2.89 -24.85 -27.17
C ASN A 186 1.95 -25.95 -27.64
N LYS A 187 1.65 -26.03 -28.94
CA LYS A 187 0.69 -27.00 -29.51
C LYS A 187 1.31 -28.18 -30.13
N THR A 188 2.59 -28.13 -30.43
CA THR A 188 3.31 -29.23 -31.13
C THR A 188 4.58 -29.58 -30.36
N LEU A 189 4.84 -30.91 -30.24
CA LEU A 189 6.13 -31.44 -29.85
C LEU A 189 6.71 -32.17 -31.06
N GLU A 190 7.99 -31.97 -31.33
CA GLU A 190 8.70 -32.65 -32.41
C GLU A 190 9.88 -33.40 -31.81
N LEU A 191 9.91 -34.71 -32.09
CA LEU A 191 11.01 -35.60 -31.76
C LEU A 191 11.92 -35.69 -32.95
N TYR A 192 13.19 -35.37 -32.79
CA TYR A 192 14.24 -35.45 -33.80
C TYR A 192 15.02 -36.75 -33.73
N ASN A 193 15.50 -37.19 -34.87
CA ASN A 193 16.49 -38.26 -34.90
C ASN A 193 17.76 -37.83 -34.16
N LYS A 194 18.65 -38.75 -33.90
CA LYS A 194 19.91 -38.51 -33.20
C LYS A 194 20.85 -37.52 -33.90
N ASP A 195 20.67 -37.35 -35.22
CA ASP A 195 21.46 -36.41 -36.03
C ASP A 195 20.82 -35.01 -36.14
N TYR A 196 19.66 -34.81 -35.49
CA TYR A 196 18.89 -33.57 -35.40
C TYR A 196 18.55 -32.87 -36.72
N ASP A 197 18.64 -33.60 -37.83
CA ASP A 197 18.38 -33.09 -39.16
C ASP A 197 16.98 -33.47 -39.68
N GLU A 198 16.30 -34.43 -39.04
CA GLU A 198 14.98 -34.91 -39.46
C GLU A 198 14.03 -35.12 -38.27
N VAL A 199 12.80 -34.63 -38.41
CA VAL A 199 11.73 -34.90 -37.44
C VAL A 199 11.23 -36.32 -37.59
N GLU A 200 11.52 -37.19 -36.63
CA GLU A 200 11.04 -38.56 -36.64
C GLU A 200 9.56 -38.67 -36.27
N ARG A 201 9.09 -37.85 -35.33
CA ARG A 201 7.70 -37.85 -34.85
C ARG A 201 7.24 -36.47 -34.45
N SER A 202 6.00 -36.17 -34.77
CA SER A 202 5.34 -34.95 -34.34
C SER A 202 4.12 -35.31 -33.50
N TYR A 203 3.93 -34.61 -32.39
CA TYR A 203 2.80 -34.79 -31.48
C TYR A 203 2.07 -33.44 -31.34
N THR A 204 0.76 -33.49 -31.28
CA THR A 204 -0.07 -32.29 -31.16
C THR A 204 -0.96 -32.37 -29.93
N THR A 205 -1.36 -31.20 -29.38
CA THR A 205 -2.29 -31.11 -28.26
C THR A 205 -3.38 -30.09 -28.57
N ASP A 206 -4.55 -30.27 -27.94
CA ASP A 206 -5.60 -29.26 -27.86
C ASP A 206 -5.39 -28.28 -26.71
N GLY A 207 -4.32 -28.45 -25.92
CA GLY A 207 -4.00 -27.64 -24.77
C GLY A 207 -4.74 -28.03 -23.49
N ALA A 208 -5.56 -29.07 -23.48
CA ALA A 208 -6.31 -29.48 -22.31
C ALA A 208 -5.41 -30.01 -21.19
N VAL A 209 -5.48 -29.41 -20.02
CA VAL A 209 -4.76 -29.84 -18.82
C VAL A 209 -5.64 -30.79 -18.00
N LYS A 210 -5.08 -31.97 -17.68
CA LYS A 210 -5.73 -32.94 -16.79
C LYS A 210 -4.77 -33.40 -15.70
N ASP A 211 -5.20 -33.25 -14.44
CA ASP A 211 -4.41 -33.64 -13.28
C ASP A 211 -2.99 -33.01 -13.28
N GLY A 212 -2.87 -31.74 -13.71
CA GLY A 212 -1.62 -31.03 -13.80
C GLY A 212 -0.70 -31.51 -14.93
N LYS A 213 -1.26 -32.06 -16.02
CA LYS A 213 -0.51 -32.57 -17.16
C LYS A 213 -1.20 -32.26 -18.49
N VAL A 214 -0.39 -31.96 -19.48
CA VAL A 214 -0.80 -31.80 -20.88
C VAL A 214 -0.41 -33.05 -21.66
N THR A 215 -1.35 -33.58 -22.44
CA THR A 215 -1.11 -34.75 -23.28
C THR A 215 -1.00 -34.33 -24.75
N TYR A 216 0.11 -34.70 -25.38
CA TYR A 216 0.35 -34.54 -26.80
C TYR A 216 0.20 -35.89 -27.47
N THR A 217 -0.48 -35.95 -28.59
CA THR A 217 -0.77 -37.22 -29.30
C THR A 217 -0.31 -37.13 -30.75
N ASN A 218 0.33 -38.18 -31.28
CA ASN A 218 0.70 -38.28 -32.68
C ASN A 218 -0.38 -39.03 -33.52
N GLU A 219 -0.18 -39.13 -34.83
CA GLU A 219 -1.09 -39.80 -35.74
C GLU A 219 -1.30 -41.29 -35.44
N ASP A 220 -0.30 -41.95 -34.84
CA ASP A 220 -0.37 -43.36 -34.43
C ASP A 220 -0.96 -43.57 -33.04
N SER A 221 -1.50 -42.52 -32.44
CA SER A 221 -2.06 -42.50 -31.08
C SER A 221 -1.04 -42.71 -29.96
N TRP A 222 0.25 -42.53 -30.22
CA TRP A 222 1.26 -42.45 -29.17
C TRP A 222 1.14 -41.13 -28.44
N GLN A 223 1.36 -41.15 -27.11
CA GLN A 223 1.19 -40.01 -26.26
C GLN A 223 2.45 -39.63 -25.52
N VAL A 224 2.76 -38.33 -25.50
CA VAL A 224 3.75 -37.73 -24.62
C VAL A 224 2.97 -36.90 -23.59
N VAL A 225 3.21 -37.19 -22.30
CA VAL A 225 2.54 -36.48 -21.21
C VAL A 225 3.56 -35.64 -20.48
N LEU A 226 3.43 -34.33 -20.57
CA LEU A 226 4.29 -33.38 -19.87
C LEU A 226 3.61 -32.87 -18.62
N ALA A 227 4.41 -32.53 -17.59
CA ALA A 227 3.88 -31.78 -16.46
C ALA A 227 3.31 -30.45 -16.96
N ASP A 228 2.20 -30.08 -16.37
CA ASP A 228 1.57 -28.79 -16.60
C ASP A 228 2.60 -27.68 -16.38
N THR A 229 2.81 -26.86 -17.40
CA THR A 229 3.43 -25.55 -17.25
C THR A 229 2.31 -24.55 -17.05
N TYR A 230 2.54 -23.50 -16.26
CA TYR A 230 1.51 -22.47 -15.96
C TYR A 230 0.98 -21.77 -17.22
N ASP A 231 1.77 -21.68 -18.28
CA ASP A 231 1.33 -21.19 -19.59
C ASP A 231 0.23 -22.09 -20.20
N ALA A 232 0.34 -23.41 -20.00
CA ALA A 232 -0.71 -24.32 -20.43
C ALA A 232 -2.01 -24.16 -19.61
N VAL A 233 -1.91 -23.76 -18.33
CA VAL A 233 -3.07 -23.43 -17.48
C VAL A 233 -3.78 -22.21 -18.00
N ILE A 234 -3.06 -21.11 -18.27
CA ILE A 234 -3.64 -19.89 -18.83
C ILE A 234 -4.29 -20.18 -20.19
N SER A 235 -3.66 -20.97 -21.05
CA SER A 235 -4.22 -21.34 -22.35
C SER A 235 -5.42 -22.28 -22.29
N SER A 236 -5.68 -22.94 -21.15
CA SER A 236 -6.82 -23.85 -20.92
C SER A 236 -8.03 -23.16 -20.30
N ALA A 237 -7.92 -21.90 -19.90
CA ALA A 237 -9.03 -21.14 -19.33
C ALA A 237 -10.18 -21.01 -20.37
N ARG A 238 -11.38 -21.38 -19.93
CA ARG A 238 -12.56 -21.30 -20.77
C ARG A 238 -13.30 -20.00 -20.61
N PHE A 239 -13.96 -19.56 -21.66
CA PHE A 239 -14.90 -18.45 -21.63
C PHE A 239 -16.09 -18.77 -20.69
N VAL A 240 -16.52 -17.76 -19.91
CA VAL A 240 -17.67 -17.86 -19.01
C VAL A 240 -18.82 -16.97 -19.47
N THR A 241 -18.59 -15.69 -19.54
CA THR A 241 -19.59 -14.67 -19.92
C THR A 241 -18.88 -13.41 -20.37
N GLU A 242 -19.60 -12.52 -21.06
CA GLU A 242 -19.12 -11.23 -21.47
C GLU A 242 -20.24 -10.18 -21.47
N ASN A 243 -19.84 -8.93 -21.44
CA ASN A 243 -20.69 -7.77 -21.73
C ASN A 243 -20.03 -6.94 -22.85
N ASP A 244 -20.48 -5.71 -23.05
CA ASP A 244 -19.96 -4.85 -24.13
C ASP A 244 -18.48 -4.49 -23.94
N LYS A 245 -17.98 -4.40 -22.68
CA LYS A 245 -16.63 -3.96 -22.32
C LYS A 245 -15.68 -5.11 -21.99
N LEU A 246 -16.15 -6.09 -21.21
CA LEU A 246 -15.34 -7.09 -20.55
C LEU A 246 -15.77 -8.51 -20.90
N ALA A 247 -14.83 -9.47 -20.76
CA ALA A 247 -15.14 -10.90 -20.82
C ALA A 247 -14.42 -11.66 -19.68
N LEU A 248 -15.13 -12.62 -19.08
CA LEU A 248 -14.63 -13.43 -17.97
C LEU A 248 -14.24 -14.82 -18.45
N TYR A 249 -13.07 -15.27 -18.02
CA TYR A 249 -12.53 -16.60 -18.29
C TYR A 249 -12.21 -17.32 -16.97
N VAL A 250 -12.30 -18.64 -16.96
CA VAL A 250 -11.94 -19.47 -15.80
C VAL A 250 -11.31 -20.77 -16.24
N ASP A 251 -10.30 -21.20 -15.53
CA ASP A 251 -9.80 -22.58 -15.60
C ASP A 251 -10.50 -23.43 -14.54
N ASP A 252 -11.21 -24.50 -14.98
CA ASP A 252 -12.03 -25.33 -14.10
C ASP A 252 -11.22 -26.17 -13.10
N ASP A 253 -9.95 -26.48 -13.41
CA ASP A 253 -9.10 -27.34 -12.59
C ASP A 253 -8.24 -26.54 -11.59
N THR A 254 -7.82 -25.35 -11.96
CA THR A 254 -6.90 -24.52 -11.16
C THR A 254 -7.57 -23.32 -10.50
N ALA A 255 -8.75 -22.95 -10.97
CA ALA A 255 -9.47 -21.74 -10.59
C ALA A 255 -8.74 -20.43 -10.97
N VAL A 256 -7.88 -20.46 -11.96
CA VAL A 256 -7.31 -19.25 -12.55
C VAL A 256 -8.44 -18.45 -13.19
N ILE A 257 -8.50 -17.16 -12.87
CA ILE A 257 -9.48 -16.21 -13.39
C ILE A 257 -8.79 -15.29 -14.38
N GLY A 258 -9.39 -15.10 -15.54
CA GLY A 258 -8.98 -14.13 -16.55
C GLY A 258 -10.08 -13.10 -16.79
N LEU A 259 -9.72 -11.84 -16.80
CA LEU A 259 -10.57 -10.70 -17.16
C LEU A 259 -10.01 -10.08 -18.44
N TYR A 260 -10.76 -10.16 -19.53
CA TYR A 260 -10.37 -9.58 -20.80
C TYR A 260 -11.02 -8.21 -20.97
N ASP A 261 -10.20 -7.18 -21.08
CA ASP A 261 -10.59 -5.84 -21.45
C ASP A 261 -10.61 -5.70 -22.97
N LYS A 262 -11.81 -5.53 -23.52
CA LYS A 262 -12.03 -5.47 -24.97
C LYS A 262 -11.55 -4.16 -25.60
N ALA A 263 -11.55 -3.05 -24.84
CA ALA A 263 -11.13 -1.75 -25.34
C ALA A 263 -9.62 -1.66 -25.54
N LYS A 264 -8.88 -2.28 -24.62
CA LYS A 264 -7.40 -2.27 -24.62
C LYS A 264 -6.79 -3.57 -25.20
N ASP A 265 -7.60 -4.55 -25.62
CA ASP A 265 -7.16 -5.90 -26.03
C ASP A 265 -6.20 -6.54 -25.00
N LYS A 266 -6.53 -6.34 -23.69
CA LYS A 266 -5.68 -6.76 -22.58
C LYS A 266 -6.34 -7.85 -21.76
N MET A 267 -5.60 -8.93 -21.50
CA MET A 267 -6.00 -9.96 -20.55
C MET A 267 -5.31 -9.71 -19.19
N TRP A 268 -6.13 -9.66 -18.14
CA TRP A 268 -5.68 -9.59 -16.76
C TRP A 268 -5.89 -10.94 -16.09
N TRP A 269 -4.82 -11.53 -15.52
CA TRP A 269 -4.86 -12.85 -14.92
C TRP A 269 -4.74 -12.81 -13.39
N SER A 270 -5.38 -13.78 -12.71
CA SER A 270 -5.26 -13.98 -11.26
C SER A 270 -3.96 -14.66 -10.83
N THR A 271 -3.17 -15.08 -11.75
CA THR A 271 -1.83 -15.65 -11.56
C THR A 271 -0.87 -14.93 -12.52
N PRO A 272 0.38 -14.69 -12.12
CA PRO A 272 1.36 -14.14 -13.05
C PRO A 272 1.56 -15.06 -14.26
N GLU A 273 1.68 -14.47 -15.44
CA GLU A 273 2.10 -15.20 -16.61
C GLU A 273 3.50 -15.79 -16.39
N ASN A 274 3.76 -16.96 -16.95
CA ASN A 274 5.05 -17.66 -16.85
C ASN A 274 5.53 -17.94 -15.41
N VAL A 275 4.63 -17.96 -14.43
CA VAL A 275 4.99 -18.21 -13.02
C VAL A 275 5.76 -19.51 -12.80
N GLY A 276 5.48 -20.54 -13.60
CA GLY A 276 6.21 -21.83 -13.57
C GLY A 276 7.67 -21.75 -14.02
N HIS A 277 8.02 -20.68 -14.72
CA HIS A 277 9.39 -20.41 -15.19
C HIS A 277 10.17 -19.46 -14.26
N ASP A 278 9.58 -19.01 -13.17
CA ASP A 278 10.31 -18.22 -12.17
C ASP A 278 11.34 -19.10 -11.44
N LYS A 279 12.59 -19.03 -11.90
CA LYS A 279 13.70 -19.81 -11.33
C LYS A 279 14.12 -19.37 -9.93
N THR A 280 13.67 -18.23 -9.47
CA THR A 280 13.91 -17.73 -8.10
C THR A 280 12.90 -18.30 -7.12
N ALA A 281 11.72 -18.68 -7.59
CA ALA A 281 10.63 -19.19 -6.79
C ALA A 281 10.82 -20.69 -6.48
N THR A 282 10.61 -21.04 -5.21
CA THR A 282 10.44 -22.46 -4.83
C THR A 282 9.06 -22.94 -5.28
N ASN A 283 8.85 -24.27 -5.36
CA ASN A 283 7.53 -24.84 -5.68
C ASN A 283 6.41 -24.26 -4.80
N THR A 284 6.67 -24.04 -3.52
CA THR A 284 5.70 -23.42 -2.59
C THR A 284 5.37 -21.97 -2.95
N ILE A 285 6.32 -21.21 -3.44
CA ILE A 285 6.11 -19.84 -3.90
C ILE A 285 5.34 -19.85 -5.22
N VAL A 286 5.66 -20.75 -6.13
CA VAL A 286 4.91 -20.95 -7.39
C VAL A 286 3.46 -21.31 -7.10
N GLU A 287 3.20 -22.24 -6.15
CA GLU A 287 1.83 -22.57 -5.71
C GLU A 287 1.12 -21.35 -5.10
N ASP A 288 1.83 -20.51 -4.34
CA ASP A 288 1.30 -19.29 -3.74
C ASP A 288 0.90 -18.27 -4.82
N LEU A 289 1.79 -18.02 -5.78
CA LEU A 289 1.56 -17.12 -6.90
C LEU A 289 0.42 -17.58 -7.82
N SER A 290 0.22 -18.89 -7.92
CA SER A 290 -0.81 -19.50 -8.76
C SER A 290 -2.14 -19.71 -8.06
N SER A 291 -2.28 -19.22 -6.83
CA SER A 291 -3.49 -19.43 -6.02
C SER A 291 -4.43 -18.27 -6.12
N SER A 292 -5.65 -18.52 -6.61
CA SER A 292 -6.74 -17.54 -6.63
C SER A 292 -7.38 -17.30 -5.26
N LEU A 293 -7.16 -18.23 -4.32
CA LEU A 293 -7.55 -18.09 -2.91
C LEU A 293 -6.41 -18.59 -2.02
N LYS A 294 -6.02 -17.76 -1.06
CA LYS A 294 -5.14 -18.14 0.05
C LYS A 294 -5.91 -18.06 1.35
N MET A 295 -5.59 -18.92 2.29
CA MET A 295 -6.25 -19.00 3.59
C MET A 295 -5.22 -19.28 4.67
N VAL A 296 -5.37 -18.60 5.81
CA VAL A 296 -4.67 -18.96 7.04
C VAL A 296 -5.70 -19.47 8.04
N TYR A 297 -5.43 -20.60 8.67
CA TYR A 297 -6.21 -21.03 9.82
C TYR A 297 -5.35 -21.06 11.09
N GLY A 298 -5.98 -20.73 12.21
CA GLY A 298 -5.44 -20.85 13.55
C GLY A 298 -5.86 -22.17 14.20
N GLU A 299 -4.97 -22.73 15.01
CA GLU A 299 -5.25 -23.86 15.94
C GLU A 299 -5.10 -23.32 17.37
N PRO A 300 -6.18 -22.86 18.03
CA PRO A 300 -6.08 -22.17 19.32
C PRO A 300 -5.39 -23.00 20.40
N ASP A 301 -5.70 -24.30 20.53
CA ASP A 301 -5.05 -25.19 21.49
C ASP A 301 -3.55 -25.38 21.22
N ALA A 302 -3.15 -25.44 19.94
CA ALA A 302 -1.76 -25.54 19.51
C ALA A 302 -1.06 -24.16 19.45
N ARG A 303 -1.82 -23.06 19.48
CA ARG A 303 -1.35 -21.67 19.39
C ARG A 303 -0.49 -21.43 18.16
N SER A 304 -0.89 -22.02 17.07
CA SER A 304 -0.21 -21.96 15.78
C SER A 304 -1.15 -21.54 14.67
N THR A 305 -0.58 -21.07 13.59
CA THR A 305 -1.27 -20.77 12.33
C THR A 305 -0.67 -21.61 11.21
N THR A 306 -1.49 -21.90 10.19
CA THR A 306 -1.05 -22.64 9.00
C THR A 306 -1.61 -21.97 7.76
N ASN A 307 -0.73 -21.73 6.80
CA ASN A 307 -1.08 -21.20 5.49
C ASN A 307 -1.54 -22.33 4.55
N MET A 308 -2.63 -22.10 3.84
CA MET A 308 -3.18 -23.00 2.83
C MET A 308 -3.36 -22.24 1.52
N ARG A 309 -3.15 -22.91 0.41
CA ARG A 309 -3.22 -22.35 -0.93
C ARG A 309 -4.25 -23.10 -1.75
N SER A 310 -5.02 -22.39 -2.59
CA SER A 310 -5.97 -23.06 -3.49
C SER A 310 -5.23 -24.02 -4.43
N ARG A 311 -4.05 -23.62 -4.90
CA ARG A 311 -3.15 -24.48 -5.66
C ARG A 311 -2.37 -25.40 -4.69
N GLY A 312 -2.51 -26.68 -4.86
CA GLY A 312 -1.82 -27.69 -4.05
C GLY A 312 -2.58 -28.22 -2.83
N ASP A 313 -3.40 -27.41 -2.13
CA ASP A 313 -4.08 -27.81 -0.89
C ASP A 313 -5.59 -27.98 -1.02
N ALA A 314 -6.23 -27.31 -1.99
CA ALA A 314 -7.68 -27.36 -2.14
C ALA A 314 -8.12 -28.35 -3.25
N LYS A 315 -9.31 -28.93 -3.05
CA LYS A 315 -10.08 -29.48 -4.16
C LYS A 315 -11.03 -28.41 -4.68
N ILE A 316 -10.89 -28.06 -5.94
CA ILE A 316 -11.65 -27.02 -6.63
C ILE A 316 -12.90 -27.59 -7.26
N LYS A 317 -13.98 -26.83 -7.25
CA LYS A 317 -15.21 -27.10 -7.96
C LYS A 317 -15.81 -25.80 -8.48
N VAL A 318 -15.81 -25.64 -9.78
CA VAL A 318 -16.40 -24.50 -10.49
C VAL A 318 -17.87 -24.77 -10.82
N LYS A 319 -18.70 -23.75 -10.71
CA LYS A 319 -20.11 -23.76 -11.07
C LYS A 319 -20.50 -22.42 -11.70
N ASP A 320 -20.96 -22.47 -12.95
CA ASP A 320 -21.42 -21.30 -13.69
C ASP A 320 -22.64 -20.65 -13.02
N LYS A 321 -22.70 -19.34 -13.14
CA LYS A 321 -23.78 -18.44 -12.78
C LYS A 321 -24.20 -17.63 -14.02
N SER A 322 -25.27 -16.84 -13.92
CA SER A 322 -25.77 -16.03 -15.03
C SER A 322 -24.76 -15.00 -15.53
N SER A 323 -24.00 -14.40 -14.63
CA SER A 323 -23.02 -13.35 -14.91
C SER A 323 -21.63 -13.66 -14.34
N GLY A 324 -21.28 -14.95 -14.19
CA GLY A 324 -19.98 -15.31 -13.61
C GLY A 324 -19.89 -16.76 -13.16
N VAL A 325 -19.09 -17.02 -12.14
CA VAL A 325 -18.86 -18.36 -11.58
C VAL A 325 -18.84 -18.33 -10.05
N LYS A 326 -19.30 -19.45 -9.43
CA LYS A 326 -19.05 -19.73 -8.01
C LYS A 326 -18.03 -20.86 -7.91
N ILE A 327 -16.89 -20.60 -7.31
CA ILE A 327 -15.83 -21.57 -7.09
C ILE A 327 -15.85 -22.00 -5.62
N THR A 328 -15.80 -23.30 -5.38
CA THR A 328 -15.76 -23.86 -4.03
C THR A 328 -14.41 -24.51 -3.79
N TYR A 329 -13.65 -23.97 -2.86
CA TYR A 329 -12.34 -24.46 -2.45
C TYR A 329 -12.49 -25.32 -1.20
N SER A 330 -12.18 -26.62 -1.29
CA SER A 330 -12.30 -27.56 -0.17
C SER A 330 -10.94 -28.01 0.31
N PHE A 331 -10.49 -27.44 1.42
CA PHE A 331 -9.23 -27.75 2.10
C PHE A 331 -9.39 -28.94 3.04
N LYS A 332 -9.33 -30.15 2.49
CA LYS A 332 -9.62 -31.37 3.23
C LYS A 332 -8.72 -31.59 4.46
N LYS A 333 -7.45 -31.18 4.40
CA LYS A 333 -6.52 -31.31 5.54
C LYS A 333 -6.91 -30.42 6.72
N ALA A 334 -7.55 -29.29 6.41
CA ALA A 334 -8.05 -28.34 7.41
C ALA A 334 -9.48 -28.64 7.85
N GLY A 335 -10.28 -29.37 7.06
CA GLY A 335 -11.71 -29.52 7.29
C GLY A 335 -12.50 -28.24 6.97
N ILE A 336 -11.96 -27.40 6.10
CA ILE A 336 -12.50 -26.07 5.79
C ILE A 336 -12.91 -26.01 4.32
N THR A 337 -14.05 -25.38 4.06
CA THR A 337 -14.53 -25.13 2.69
C THR A 337 -14.90 -23.66 2.55
N VAL A 338 -14.31 -23.00 1.55
CA VAL A 338 -14.52 -21.58 1.25
C VAL A 338 -15.11 -21.45 -0.15
N PRO A 339 -16.34 -20.98 -0.31
CA PRO A 339 -16.90 -20.62 -1.61
C PRO A 339 -16.64 -19.16 -1.93
N VAL A 340 -16.18 -18.89 -3.16
CA VAL A 340 -16.00 -17.54 -3.70
C VAL A 340 -16.87 -17.38 -4.92
N THR A 341 -17.55 -16.25 -5.04
CA THR A 341 -18.34 -15.90 -6.22
C THR A 341 -17.60 -14.82 -7.00
N TYR A 342 -17.41 -15.04 -8.28
CA TYR A 342 -16.83 -14.08 -9.22
C TYR A 342 -17.95 -13.66 -10.17
N THR A 343 -18.27 -12.37 -10.18
CA THR A 343 -19.36 -11.80 -10.99
C THR A 343 -18.80 -10.74 -11.91
N LEU A 344 -19.12 -10.84 -13.19
CA LEU A 344 -18.83 -9.80 -14.18
C LEU A 344 -20.01 -8.83 -14.19
N GLU A 345 -19.76 -7.59 -13.86
CA GLU A 345 -20.69 -6.47 -13.95
C GLU A 345 -20.31 -5.58 -15.14
N ASP A 346 -20.97 -4.44 -15.33
CA ASP A 346 -20.85 -3.64 -16.54
C ASP A 346 -19.41 -3.20 -16.85
N ASP A 347 -18.65 -2.82 -15.84
CA ASP A 347 -17.29 -2.27 -15.97
C ASP A 347 -16.27 -2.83 -14.95
N TYR A 348 -16.64 -3.87 -14.19
CA TYR A 348 -15.73 -4.51 -13.25
C TYR A 348 -15.98 -6.02 -13.06
N LEU A 349 -14.99 -6.68 -12.51
CA LEU A 349 -15.08 -8.01 -11.94
C LEU A 349 -15.19 -7.89 -10.43
N GLU A 350 -16.22 -8.47 -9.82
CA GLU A 350 -16.33 -8.59 -8.36
C GLU A 350 -15.91 -9.99 -7.89
N ALA A 351 -15.02 -10.07 -6.90
CA ALA A 351 -14.72 -11.29 -6.15
C ALA A 351 -15.31 -11.17 -4.76
N LYS A 352 -16.22 -12.10 -4.38
CA LYS A 352 -17.01 -12.00 -3.15
C LYS A 352 -17.05 -13.29 -2.36
N ILE A 353 -16.90 -13.18 -1.03
CA ILE A 353 -17.11 -14.25 -0.05
C ILE A 353 -18.18 -13.82 0.96
N ASP A 354 -19.25 -14.59 1.07
CA ASP A 354 -20.17 -14.53 2.21
C ASP A 354 -19.61 -15.44 3.30
N THR A 355 -19.17 -14.89 4.43
CA THR A 355 -18.49 -15.66 5.48
C THR A 355 -19.37 -16.74 6.09
N ALA A 356 -20.70 -16.53 6.14
CA ALA A 356 -21.68 -17.50 6.56
C ALA A 356 -21.73 -18.78 5.67
N ASP A 357 -21.24 -18.69 4.43
CA ASP A 357 -21.11 -19.83 3.50
C ASP A 357 -19.85 -20.67 3.76
N ILE A 358 -18.87 -20.13 4.52
CA ILE A 358 -17.65 -20.84 4.91
C ILE A 358 -18.02 -21.96 5.88
N LYS A 359 -17.47 -23.15 5.65
CA LYS A 359 -17.71 -24.32 6.50
C LYS A 359 -16.43 -24.72 7.20
N GLU A 360 -16.49 -24.71 8.52
CA GLU A 360 -15.46 -25.24 9.41
C GLU A 360 -16.04 -26.49 10.10
N GLU A 361 -15.33 -27.61 10.09
CA GLU A 361 -15.84 -28.88 10.66
C GLU A 361 -15.93 -28.83 12.18
N ASP A 362 -15.02 -28.06 12.82
CA ASP A 362 -14.97 -27.89 14.27
C ASP A 362 -14.63 -26.42 14.58
N THR A 363 -15.58 -25.70 15.17
CA THR A 363 -15.46 -24.30 15.59
C THR A 363 -15.05 -24.12 17.04
N SER A 364 -14.72 -25.23 17.74
CA SER A 364 -14.20 -25.18 19.11
C SER A 364 -12.72 -24.75 19.18
N GLN A 365 -12.22 -24.52 20.39
CA GLN A 365 -10.80 -24.17 20.61
C GLN A 365 -9.83 -25.29 20.17
N SER A 366 -10.29 -26.52 19.99
CA SER A 366 -9.52 -27.65 19.44
C SER A 366 -9.66 -27.78 17.93
N GLY A 367 -10.49 -26.94 17.31
CA GLY A 367 -10.72 -26.91 15.87
C GLY A 367 -9.68 -26.09 15.11
N LYS A 368 -9.88 -26.03 13.80
CA LYS A 368 -9.13 -25.18 12.88
C LYS A 368 -10.02 -24.06 12.41
N LEU A 369 -9.70 -22.85 12.85
CA LEU A 369 -10.50 -21.65 12.63
C LEU A 369 -9.84 -20.77 11.56
N VAL A 370 -10.58 -20.39 10.54
CA VAL A 370 -10.08 -19.43 9.53
C VAL A 370 -9.76 -18.10 10.21
N THR A 371 -8.54 -17.62 10.04
CA THR A 371 -8.10 -16.35 10.60
C THR A 371 -7.89 -15.30 9.53
N SER A 372 -7.46 -15.70 8.33
CA SER A 372 -7.22 -14.77 7.23
C SER A 372 -7.56 -15.40 5.89
N LEU A 373 -8.02 -14.56 4.96
CA LEU A 373 -8.35 -14.90 3.58
C LEU A 373 -7.79 -13.86 2.62
N SER A 374 -7.27 -14.31 1.48
CA SER A 374 -6.83 -13.44 0.39
C SER A 374 -7.44 -13.94 -0.91
N MET A 375 -8.26 -13.10 -1.55
CA MET A 375 -8.88 -13.38 -2.84
C MET A 375 -8.09 -12.67 -3.94
N LEU A 376 -7.71 -13.42 -4.99
CA LEU A 376 -7.04 -12.87 -6.18
C LEU A 376 -5.85 -11.94 -5.83
N SER A 377 -5.12 -12.23 -4.75
CA SER A 377 -4.04 -11.35 -4.25
C SER A 377 -2.86 -11.18 -5.23
N ASN A 378 -2.84 -11.96 -6.31
CA ASN A 378 -1.84 -11.85 -7.38
C ASN A 378 -2.45 -11.33 -8.69
N PHE A 379 -3.69 -10.79 -8.66
CA PHE A 379 -4.37 -10.30 -9.86
C PHE A 379 -3.66 -9.08 -10.43
N GLY A 380 -3.33 -9.14 -11.72
CA GLY A 380 -2.57 -8.07 -12.38
C GLY A 380 -1.10 -7.97 -11.95
N ALA A 381 -0.54 -9.05 -11.39
CA ALA A 381 0.89 -9.10 -11.06
C ALA A 381 1.76 -8.81 -12.28
N ALA A 382 2.78 -7.95 -12.09
CA ALA A 382 3.67 -7.52 -13.15
C ALA A 382 5.00 -8.29 -13.11
N SER A 383 5.49 -8.68 -14.30
CA SER A 383 6.75 -9.40 -14.48
C SER A 383 7.98 -8.49 -14.43
N SER A 384 9.15 -9.09 -14.58
CA SER A 384 10.40 -8.34 -14.71
C SER A 384 10.53 -7.58 -16.03
N ALA A 385 9.69 -7.88 -17.03
CA ALA A 385 9.65 -7.19 -18.31
C ALA A 385 8.65 -6.02 -18.34
N ASP A 386 7.74 -5.96 -17.38
CA ASP A 386 6.73 -4.94 -17.33
C ASP A 386 7.29 -3.61 -16.77
N THR A 387 6.79 -2.51 -17.32
CA THR A 387 7.09 -1.14 -16.87
C THR A 387 5.83 -0.49 -16.31
N GLY A 388 5.94 0.11 -15.14
CA GLY A 388 4.82 0.73 -14.49
C GLY A 388 4.99 0.78 -12.98
N TYR A 389 3.88 0.86 -12.27
CA TYR A 389 3.89 1.01 -10.81
C TYR A 389 2.55 0.62 -10.18
N PHE A 390 2.59 0.41 -8.88
CA PHE A 390 1.40 0.40 -8.02
C PHE A 390 1.18 1.77 -7.40
N VAL A 391 -0.08 2.19 -7.31
CA VAL A 391 -0.55 3.36 -6.56
C VAL A 391 -1.00 2.88 -5.19
N ILE A 392 -0.34 3.33 -4.14
CA ILE A 392 -0.58 2.92 -2.76
C ILE A 392 -1.09 4.12 -1.96
N PRO A 393 -2.30 4.07 -1.37
CA PRO A 393 -2.87 5.18 -0.62
C PRO A 393 -2.39 5.20 0.84
N ASP A 394 -1.08 5.16 1.07
CA ASP A 394 -0.44 5.31 2.38
C ASP A 394 -0.34 6.79 2.72
N GLY A 395 -1.07 7.27 3.72
CA GLY A 395 -1.19 8.68 4.03
C GLY A 395 -1.73 9.49 2.85
N SER A 396 -0.91 10.38 2.30
CA SER A 396 -1.19 11.12 1.07
C SER A 396 -1.24 10.21 -0.15
N GLY A 397 -0.29 9.32 -0.27
CA GLY A 397 -0.13 8.34 -1.34
C GLY A 397 1.31 8.17 -1.79
N ALA A 398 1.62 7.02 -2.36
CA ALA A 398 2.94 6.68 -2.86
C ALA A 398 2.89 5.79 -4.11
N LEU A 399 3.97 5.80 -4.88
CA LEU A 399 4.19 4.88 -5.98
C LEU A 399 5.23 3.82 -5.60
N ILE A 400 4.96 2.57 -6.00
CA ILE A 400 5.94 1.48 -6.01
C ILE A 400 6.16 1.12 -7.46
N ARG A 401 7.30 1.52 -8.03
CA ARG A 401 7.66 1.22 -9.41
C ARG A 401 8.03 -0.25 -9.55
N PHE A 402 7.60 -0.86 -10.65
CA PHE A 402 7.97 -2.24 -10.94
C PHE A 402 9.49 -2.34 -11.09
N ASN A 403 10.04 -3.46 -10.61
CA ASN A 403 11.46 -3.77 -10.76
C ASN A 403 12.41 -2.69 -10.19
N ASN A 404 12.00 -1.93 -9.17
CA ASN A 404 12.76 -0.82 -8.60
C ASN A 404 14.09 -1.22 -7.91
N GLY A 405 14.39 -2.50 -7.85
CA GLY A 405 15.63 -3.02 -7.27
C GLY A 405 15.69 -3.07 -5.74
N LYS A 406 14.65 -2.65 -5.03
CA LYS A 406 14.59 -2.61 -3.55
C LYS A 406 14.34 -3.99 -2.92
N LYS A 407 15.07 -5.00 -3.36
CA LYS A 407 14.91 -6.43 -2.99
C LYS A 407 15.09 -6.71 -1.51
N THR A 408 15.86 -5.88 -0.80
CA THR A 408 16.18 -6.01 0.63
C THR A 408 15.26 -5.19 1.51
N ALA A 409 14.46 -4.32 0.95
CA ALA A 409 13.40 -3.63 1.68
C ALA A 409 12.36 -4.64 2.16
N LYS A 410 11.64 -4.32 3.23
CA LYS A 410 10.47 -5.10 3.62
C LYS A 410 9.35 -4.88 2.60
N SER A 411 8.56 -5.91 2.33
CA SER A 411 7.29 -5.73 1.62
C SER A 411 6.39 -4.79 2.40
N TYR A 412 5.65 -3.95 1.68
CA TYR A 412 4.69 -3.04 2.29
C TYR A 412 3.50 -3.79 2.87
N THR A 413 3.01 -3.33 4.01
CA THR A 413 1.73 -3.75 4.59
C THR A 413 1.10 -2.54 5.26
N GLY A 414 0.04 -2.01 4.67
CA GLY A 414 -0.79 -0.94 5.21
C GLY A 414 -2.12 -1.48 5.72
N TYR A 415 -2.53 -1.04 6.90
CA TYR A 415 -3.85 -1.39 7.44
C TYR A 415 -4.88 -0.39 6.93
N VAL A 416 -5.93 -0.88 6.28
CA VAL A 416 -7.07 -0.04 5.92
C VAL A 416 -7.71 0.48 7.20
N TYR A 417 -7.86 1.80 7.28
CA TYR A 417 -8.35 2.52 8.46
C TYR A 417 -7.50 2.32 9.73
N GLY A 418 -6.19 2.09 9.57
CA GLY A 418 -5.25 1.90 10.66
C GLY A 418 -5.29 0.51 11.31
N SER A 419 -4.38 0.24 12.22
CA SER A 419 -4.33 -1.02 12.96
C SER A 419 -5.34 -1.07 14.10
N ASP A 420 -5.99 -2.23 14.33
CA ASP A 420 -6.88 -2.41 15.48
C ASP A 420 -6.07 -2.54 16.78
N VAL A 421 -6.16 -1.53 17.64
CA VAL A 421 -5.50 -1.50 18.95
C VAL A 421 -6.05 -2.54 19.94
N THR A 422 -7.17 -3.17 19.62
CA THR A 422 -7.77 -4.23 20.44
C THR A 422 -7.27 -5.63 20.09
N ALA A 423 -6.65 -5.77 18.92
CA ALA A 423 -6.00 -6.99 18.47
C ALA A 423 -4.47 -6.84 18.49
N VAL A 424 -3.93 -5.76 17.97
CA VAL A 424 -2.49 -5.51 17.86
C VAL A 424 -1.99 -4.70 19.05
N ALA A 425 -0.97 -5.20 19.76
CA ALA A 425 -0.34 -4.44 20.84
C ALA A 425 0.51 -3.31 20.26
N GLN A 426 0.20 -2.08 20.65
CA GLN A 426 0.97 -0.90 20.27
C GLN A 426 2.23 -0.79 21.15
N THR A 427 3.27 -1.53 20.82
CA THR A 427 4.56 -1.51 21.53
C THR A 427 5.56 -0.51 20.97
N GLU A 428 5.43 -0.18 19.70
CA GLU A 428 6.31 0.70 18.92
C GLU A 428 5.46 1.67 18.07
N PRO A 429 6.00 2.82 17.66
CA PRO A 429 5.33 3.70 16.69
C PRO A 429 5.01 2.96 15.39
N ALA A 430 3.93 3.34 14.71
CA ALA A 430 3.65 2.86 13.39
C ALA A 430 4.77 3.28 12.40
N VAL A 431 5.08 2.40 11.46
CA VAL A 431 6.10 2.65 10.41
C VAL A 431 5.46 2.93 9.04
N THR A 432 4.14 2.82 8.95
CA THR A 432 3.33 3.16 7.78
C THR A 432 2.25 4.12 8.22
N GLU A 433 1.85 5.01 7.33
CA GLU A 433 0.66 5.82 7.52
C GLU A 433 -0.61 4.96 7.38
N GLN A 434 -1.73 5.54 7.75
CA GLN A 434 -3.02 4.89 7.59
C GLN A 434 -3.44 4.87 6.13
N VAL A 435 -4.02 3.76 5.69
CA VAL A 435 -4.69 3.65 4.40
C VAL A 435 -6.11 4.17 4.57
N TYR A 436 -6.35 5.44 4.22
CA TYR A 436 -7.65 6.10 4.35
C TYR A 436 -8.67 5.64 3.30
N LEU A 437 -8.18 5.27 2.12
CA LEU A 437 -8.98 4.87 0.97
C LEU A 437 -8.77 3.37 0.71
N PRO A 438 -9.80 2.50 0.79
CA PRO A 438 -9.65 1.05 0.68
C PRO A 438 -9.49 0.62 -0.79
N MET A 439 -8.43 1.10 -1.44
CA MET A 439 -8.16 0.85 -2.85
C MET A 439 -6.67 0.76 -3.14
N TYR A 440 -6.31 0.32 -4.33
CA TYR A 440 -4.99 0.51 -4.93
C TYR A 440 -5.12 0.59 -6.45
N GLY A 441 -4.10 1.15 -7.10
CA GLY A 441 -4.01 1.22 -8.56
C GLY A 441 -2.88 0.35 -9.11
N ILE A 442 -3.07 -0.14 -10.33
CA ILE A 442 -2.04 -0.78 -11.15
C ILE A 442 -1.94 0.02 -12.44
N VAL A 443 -0.78 0.55 -12.75
CA VAL A 443 -0.48 1.14 -14.07
C VAL A 443 0.62 0.27 -14.69
N ASN A 444 0.34 -0.37 -15.81
CA ASN A 444 1.23 -1.30 -16.49
C ASN A 444 1.27 -1.00 -17.98
N GLY A 445 2.30 -0.28 -18.44
CA GLY A 445 2.41 0.22 -19.81
C GLY A 445 1.20 1.09 -20.16
N ASP A 446 0.52 0.75 -21.25
CA ASP A 446 -0.67 1.48 -21.75
C ASP A 446 -1.98 1.02 -21.07
N ASN A 447 -1.91 0.26 -19.99
CA ASN A 447 -3.07 -0.28 -19.29
C ASN A 447 -3.07 0.15 -17.83
N ALA A 448 -4.26 0.41 -17.30
CA ALA A 448 -4.43 0.67 -15.88
C ALA A 448 -5.63 -0.10 -15.31
N MET A 449 -5.58 -0.33 -14.01
CA MET A 449 -6.67 -0.95 -13.26
C MET A 449 -6.79 -0.29 -11.89
N MET A 450 -8.00 0.07 -11.52
CA MET A 450 -8.35 0.42 -10.16
C MET A 450 -8.91 -0.81 -9.44
N VAL A 451 -8.47 -1.04 -8.21
CA VAL A 451 -8.96 -2.14 -7.37
C VAL A 451 -9.49 -1.56 -6.07
N VAL A 452 -10.74 -1.88 -5.75
CA VAL A 452 -11.45 -1.33 -4.58
C VAL A 452 -11.94 -2.46 -3.68
N CYS A 453 -11.63 -2.36 -2.39
CA CYS A 453 -12.24 -3.19 -1.36
C CYS A 453 -13.57 -2.56 -0.96
N THR A 454 -14.69 -3.20 -1.32
CA THR A 454 -16.05 -2.65 -1.13
C THR A 454 -16.78 -3.20 0.09
N GLU A 455 -16.36 -4.37 0.58
CA GLU A 455 -16.94 -5.02 1.76
C GLU A 455 -15.84 -5.70 2.58
N GLY A 456 -15.88 -5.54 3.89
CA GLY A 456 -14.85 -6.05 4.80
C GLY A 456 -13.58 -5.20 4.82
N ASP A 457 -13.64 -4.00 4.30
CA ASP A 457 -12.57 -3.01 4.24
C ASP A 457 -11.99 -2.69 5.63
N SER A 458 -12.82 -2.64 6.67
CA SER A 458 -12.39 -2.48 8.06
C SER A 458 -11.36 -3.54 8.52
N ASN A 459 -11.36 -4.70 7.92
CA ASN A 459 -10.49 -5.84 8.25
C ASN A 459 -9.44 -6.14 7.17
N ALA A 460 -9.34 -5.26 6.17
CA ALA A 460 -8.41 -5.40 5.06
C ALA A 460 -7.01 -4.86 5.39
N LYS A 461 -6.02 -5.51 4.80
CA LYS A 461 -4.63 -5.06 4.74
C LYS A 461 -4.21 -5.00 3.28
N LEU A 462 -3.66 -3.89 2.88
CA LEU A 462 -3.05 -3.75 1.56
C LEU A 462 -1.59 -4.21 1.65
N THR A 463 -1.23 -5.18 0.82
CA THR A 463 0.14 -5.71 0.77
C THR A 463 0.74 -5.47 -0.61
N ALA A 464 2.00 -5.05 -0.66
CA ALA A 464 2.72 -4.89 -1.91
C ALA A 464 4.17 -5.35 -1.80
N SER A 465 4.66 -6.01 -2.85
CA SER A 465 6.03 -6.47 -2.95
C SER A 465 6.58 -6.28 -4.36
N VAL A 466 7.88 -6.06 -4.46
CA VAL A 466 8.56 -5.90 -5.74
C VAL A 466 9.35 -7.13 -6.12
N SER A 467 9.65 -7.25 -7.41
CA SER A 467 10.48 -8.30 -7.98
C SER A 467 11.79 -8.48 -7.21
N GLY A 468 12.08 -9.71 -6.82
CA GLY A 468 13.26 -10.09 -6.02
C GLY A 468 13.02 -10.15 -4.52
N GLN A 469 11.89 -9.65 -4.01
CA GLN A 469 11.45 -9.91 -2.63
C GLN A 469 10.80 -11.29 -2.54
N SER A 470 10.83 -11.89 -1.34
CA SER A 470 10.15 -13.17 -1.05
C SER A 470 10.46 -14.31 -2.03
N LYS A 471 11.62 -14.27 -2.72
CA LYS A 471 12.02 -15.23 -3.76
C LYS A 471 11.03 -15.32 -4.91
N SER A 472 10.46 -14.20 -5.32
CA SER A 472 9.61 -14.06 -6.50
C SER A 472 10.21 -13.03 -7.45
N SER A 473 10.09 -13.24 -8.77
CA SER A 473 10.46 -12.26 -9.79
C SER A 473 9.32 -11.33 -10.18
N PHE A 474 8.17 -11.44 -9.51
CA PHE A 474 6.98 -10.65 -9.81
C PHE A 474 6.79 -9.49 -8.83
N ASN A 475 6.19 -8.42 -9.34
CA ASN A 475 5.67 -7.31 -8.55
C ASN A 475 4.20 -7.58 -8.27
N ILE A 476 3.79 -7.52 -7.00
CA ILE A 476 2.47 -7.97 -6.55
C ILE A 476 1.87 -6.93 -5.62
N CYS A 477 0.59 -6.64 -5.79
CA CYS A 477 -0.21 -5.85 -4.88
C CYS A 477 -1.58 -6.49 -4.70
N GLY A 478 -2.11 -6.50 -3.47
CA GLY A 478 -3.41 -7.11 -3.22
C GLY A 478 -3.88 -6.95 -1.77
N PHE A 479 -5.13 -7.33 -1.53
CA PHE A 479 -5.74 -7.31 -0.20
C PHE A 479 -5.68 -8.65 0.51
N ASP A 480 -5.35 -8.59 1.80
CA ASP A 480 -5.49 -9.67 2.77
C ASP A 480 -6.56 -9.28 3.81
N PHE A 481 -7.48 -10.19 4.13
CA PHE A 481 -8.55 -9.96 5.08
C PHE A 481 -8.32 -10.75 6.36
N THR A 482 -8.36 -10.08 7.50
CA THR A 482 -8.37 -10.73 8.81
C THR A 482 -9.82 -10.94 9.24
N VAL A 483 -10.29 -12.19 9.27
CA VAL A 483 -11.68 -12.55 9.63
C VAL A 483 -11.83 -13.05 11.07
N ARG A 484 -10.73 -13.40 11.71
CA ARG A 484 -10.56 -13.59 13.15
C ARG A 484 -9.18 -13.13 13.56
N ASP A 485 -9.15 -12.21 14.48
CA ASP A 485 -7.92 -11.65 15.00
C ASP A 485 -7.31 -12.54 16.10
N SER A 486 -6.09 -12.21 16.48
CA SER A 486 -5.41 -12.79 17.62
C SER A 486 -4.65 -11.73 18.40
N ASP A 487 -4.49 -11.95 19.70
CA ASP A 487 -3.76 -11.06 20.58
C ASP A 487 -2.78 -11.87 21.44
N THR A 488 -1.87 -11.19 22.09
CA THR A 488 -0.92 -11.80 23.00
C THR A 488 -1.35 -11.63 24.44
N TYR A 489 -1.56 -12.75 25.12
CA TYR A 489 -1.83 -12.79 26.55
C TYR A 489 -0.57 -13.15 27.34
N TYR A 490 -0.24 -12.40 28.38
CA TYR A 490 0.92 -12.62 29.23
C TYR A 490 0.50 -13.23 30.57
N MET A 491 0.69 -14.54 30.76
CA MET A 491 0.23 -15.27 31.94
C MET A 491 0.85 -14.82 33.26
N SER A 492 2.10 -14.40 33.25
CA SER A 492 2.82 -13.97 34.47
C SER A 492 3.07 -12.47 34.54
N GLY A 493 2.52 -11.69 33.61
CA GLY A 493 2.76 -10.25 33.53
C GLY A 493 4.15 -9.88 33.02
N ASP A 494 4.90 -10.86 32.52
CA ASP A 494 6.17 -10.65 31.84
C ASP A 494 6.17 -11.29 30.44
N ASN A 495 7.05 -10.81 29.57
CA ASN A 495 7.09 -11.23 28.16
C ASN A 495 7.59 -12.69 27.97
N SER A 496 8.02 -13.37 29.02
CA SER A 496 8.54 -14.75 28.95
C SER A 496 7.44 -15.79 28.83
N THR A 497 6.18 -15.40 29.07
CA THR A 497 5.02 -16.30 29.06
C THR A 497 3.91 -15.82 28.14
N ALA A 498 4.32 -15.28 26.99
CA ALA A 498 3.42 -14.85 25.95
C ALA A 498 2.65 -16.04 25.35
N LEU A 499 1.33 -15.91 25.25
CA LEU A 499 0.43 -16.87 24.64
C LEU A 499 -0.40 -16.17 23.58
N THR A 500 -0.46 -16.73 22.37
CA THR A 500 -1.41 -16.27 21.37
C THR A 500 -2.82 -16.71 21.74
N VAL A 501 -3.74 -15.78 21.78
CA VAL A 501 -5.18 -16.00 22.01
C VAL A 501 -5.87 -15.57 20.72
N PHE A 502 -6.66 -16.47 20.17
CA PHE A 502 -7.47 -16.21 18.99
C PHE A 502 -8.87 -15.74 19.40
N GLU A 503 -9.44 -14.87 18.60
CA GLU A 503 -10.87 -14.60 18.62
C GLU A 503 -11.64 -15.91 18.42
N ASP A 504 -12.67 -16.16 19.23
CA ASP A 504 -13.45 -17.39 19.18
C ASP A 504 -14.87 -17.16 18.62
N GLY A 505 -15.56 -18.27 18.36
CA GLY A 505 -16.91 -18.26 17.84
C GLY A 505 -17.00 -18.05 16.33
N ASP A 506 -18.13 -17.51 15.87
CA ASP A 506 -18.39 -17.25 14.47
C ASP A 506 -17.58 -16.05 13.95
N MET A 507 -17.28 -16.02 12.65
CA MET A 507 -16.70 -14.85 12.01
C MET A 507 -17.60 -13.65 12.19
N LYS A 508 -17.02 -12.50 12.48
CA LYS A 508 -17.79 -11.29 12.79
C LYS A 508 -18.03 -10.41 11.56
N THR A 509 -17.22 -10.57 10.52
CA THR A 509 -17.40 -9.91 9.23
C THR A 509 -18.35 -10.72 8.39
N ASP A 510 -19.41 -10.11 7.88
CA ASP A 510 -20.45 -10.83 7.12
C ASP A 510 -20.01 -11.12 5.68
N THR A 511 -19.33 -10.17 5.05
CA THR A 511 -18.97 -10.24 3.64
C THR A 511 -17.57 -9.66 3.39
N LEU A 512 -16.84 -10.25 2.44
CA LEU A 512 -15.61 -9.71 1.88
C LEU A 512 -15.82 -9.53 0.38
N ALA A 513 -15.55 -8.35 -0.17
CA ALA A 513 -15.68 -8.09 -1.59
C ALA A 513 -14.57 -7.16 -2.10
N VAL A 514 -14.03 -7.52 -3.26
CA VAL A 514 -13.05 -6.70 -4.00
C VAL A 514 -13.52 -6.58 -5.44
N ARG A 515 -13.47 -5.38 -5.98
CA ARG A 515 -13.80 -5.09 -7.36
C ARG A 515 -12.59 -4.64 -8.14
N TYR A 516 -12.48 -5.12 -9.37
CA TYR A 516 -11.38 -4.88 -10.30
C TYR A 516 -11.93 -4.14 -11.52
N TYR A 517 -11.54 -2.88 -11.69
CA TYR A 517 -11.99 -1.98 -12.75
C TYR A 517 -10.84 -1.73 -13.73
N PRO A 518 -10.77 -2.40 -14.88
CA PRO A 518 -9.89 -1.98 -15.98
C PRO A 518 -10.30 -0.56 -16.43
N LEU A 519 -9.33 0.32 -16.63
CA LEU A 519 -9.59 1.72 -16.94
C LEU A 519 -9.50 1.97 -18.45
N GLU A 520 -10.53 2.61 -19.01
CA GLU A 520 -10.54 3.10 -20.38
C GLU A 520 -10.00 4.54 -20.38
N THR A 521 -8.79 4.73 -20.91
CA THR A 521 -8.14 6.04 -21.06
C THR A 521 -7.86 6.33 -22.53
N GLU A 522 -7.95 7.58 -22.95
CA GLU A 522 -7.62 7.98 -24.33
C GLU A 522 -6.10 8.05 -24.57
N ASP A 523 -5.37 8.49 -23.55
CA ASP A 523 -3.90 8.59 -23.54
C ASP A 523 -3.28 7.48 -22.69
N THR A 524 -1.94 7.45 -22.59
CA THR A 524 -1.22 6.56 -21.69
C THR A 524 -1.64 6.84 -20.24
N PRO A 525 -2.18 5.84 -19.52
CA PRO A 525 -2.74 6.05 -18.21
C PRO A 525 -1.68 6.38 -17.15
N ASP A 526 -2.09 7.19 -16.18
CA ASP A 526 -1.29 7.46 -15.00
C ASP A 526 -2.13 7.36 -13.70
N TYR A 527 -1.52 7.73 -12.58
CA TYR A 527 -2.21 7.65 -11.28
C TYR A 527 -3.31 8.70 -11.12
N THR A 528 -3.36 9.74 -11.95
CA THR A 528 -4.45 10.73 -11.93
C THR A 528 -5.72 10.15 -12.53
N ASP A 529 -5.60 9.27 -13.55
CA ASP A 529 -6.73 8.49 -14.08
C ASP A 529 -7.30 7.52 -13.03
N VAL A 530 -6.41 6.89 -12.25
CA VAL A 530 -6.82 6.03 -11.13
C VAL A 530 -7.56 6.84 -10.07
N ALA A 531 -7.09 8.06 -9.77
CA ALA A 531 -7.73 8.96 -8.81
C ALA A 531 -9.09 9.46 -9.31
N GLU A 532 -9.22 9.77 -10.60
CA GLU A 532 -10.50 10.15 -11.23
C GLU A 532 -11.49 8.98 -11.16
N ALA A 533 -11.07 7.78 -11.52
CA ALA A 533 -11.90 6.58 -11.42
C ALA A 533 -12.39 6.35 -9.99
N TYR A 534 -11.53 6.53 -8.99
CA TYR A 534 -11.91 6.37 -7.59
C TYR A 534 -12.83 7.51 -7.11
N ARG A 535 -12.64 8.74 -7.56
CA ARG A 535 -13.56 9.86 -7.31
C ARG A 535 -14.95 9.55 -7.86
N ASN A 536 -15.03 9.02 -9.09
CA ASN A 536 -16.29 8.59 -9.70
C ASN A 536 -16.96 7.49 -8.87
N TYR A 537 -16.21 6.47 -8.43
CA TYR A 537 -16.72 5.44 -7.52
C TYR A 537 -17.28 6.04 -6.21
N LEU A 538 -16.57 6.99 -5.59
CA LEU A 538 -17.04 7.65 -4.37
C LEU A 538 -18.36 8.39 -4.56
N THR A 539 -18.55 9.06 -5.70
CA THR A 539 -19.74 9.87 -5.98
C THR A 539 -20.92 9.05 -6.49
N GLU A 540 -20.68 8.03 -7.30
CA GLU A 540 -21.74 7.24 -7.95
C GLU A 540 -22.19 6.05 -7.09
N GLU A 541 -21.27 5.43 -6.33
CA GLU A 541 -21.54 4.20 -5.61
C GLU A 541 -21.41 4.32 -4.10
N ALA A 542 -20.37 5.01 -3.58
CA ALA A 542 -20.11 5.12 -2.14
C ALA A 542 -20.90 6.26 -1.45
N GLY A 543 -21.77 6.97 -2.16
CA GLY A 543 -22.70 7.95 -1.60
C GLY A 543 -22.05 9.26 -1.16
N VAL A 544 -20.83 9.56 -1.57
CA VAL A 544 -20.20 10.86 -1.31
C VAL A 544 -20.86 11.91 -2.22
N THR A 545 -21.57 12.83 -1.62
CA THR A 545 -22.31 13.89 -2.34
C THR A 545 -21.71 15.26 -2.08
N GLY A 546 -22.02 16.18 -2.99
CA GLY A 546 -21.59 17.57 -2.90
C GLY A 546 -20.41 17.88 -3.81
N THR A 547 -20.11 19.17 -3.90
CA THR A 547 -18.91 19.74 -4.50
C THR A 547 -18.30 20.68 -3.47
N ALA A 548 -17.01 20.91 -3.52
CA ALA A 548 -16.38 21.92 -2.68
C ALA A 548 -17.11 23.26 -2.85
N GLU A 549 -17.57 23.85 -1.74
CA GLU A 549 -18.33 25.11 -1.78
C GLU A 549 -17.40 26.32 -1.96
N ASP A 550 -16.16 26.19 -1.47
CA ASP A 550 -15.17 27.26 -1.51
C ASP A 550 -14.36 27.19 -2.82
N THR A 551 -14.36 28.29 -3.54
CA THR A 551 -13.49 28.48 -4.72
C THR A 551 -12.11 29.02 -4.35
N ASP A 552 -11.98 29.69 -3.21
CA ASP A 552 -10.74 30.22 -2.65
C ASP A 552 -10.21 29.28 -1.55
N PRO A 553 -8.90 29.17 -1.34
CA PRO A 553 -8.36 28.38 -0.25
C PRO A 553 -8.81 28.93 1.11
N GLY A 554 -9.01 28.04 2.07
CA GLY A 554 -9.30 28.38 3.46
C GLY A 554 -8.04 28.60 4.29
N LEU A 555 -8.21 29.22 5.49
CA LEU A 555 -7.24 29.17 6.57
C LEU A 555 -7.84 28.37 7.72
N TYR A 556 -7.34 27.15 7.94
CA TYR A 556 -7.81 26.27 9.00
C TYR A 556 -6.97 26.48 10.27
N LEU A 557 -7.65 26.53 11.40
CA LEU A 557 -7.04 26.84 12.69
C LEU A 557 -7.54 25.85 13.75
N ASN A 558 -6.64 25.22 14.46
CA ASN A 558 -6.97 24.47 15.66
C ASN A 558 -6.71 25.33 16.89
N PHE A 559 -7.75 25.67 17.63
CA PHE A 559 -7.62 26.30 18.93
C PHE A 559 -7.74 25.29 20.06
N TYR A 560 -6.84 25.34 21.01
CA TYR A 560 -6.85 24.52 22.23
C TYR A 560 -7.30 25.36 23.42
N GLY A 561 -8.56 25.16 23.84
CA GLY A 561 -9.21 26.00 24.87
C GLY A 561 -8.54 25.88 26.22
N GLY A 562 -8.47 24.66 26.77
CA GLY A 562 -7.90 24.53 28.11
C GLY A 562 -7.36 23.14 28.44
N THR A 563 -6.60 23.09 29.53
CA THR A 563 -6.00 21.87 30.06
C THR A 563 -6.11 21.80 31.58
N ILE A 564 -5.73 20.64 32.14
CA ILE A 564 -5.57 20.46 33.59
C ILE A 564 -4.10 20.71 33.95
N LYS A 565 -3.83 21.74 34.75
CA LYS A 565 -2.49 22.02 35.25
C LYS A 565 -2.45 21.91 36.78
N GLU A 566 -1.37 21.38 37.32
CA GLU A 566 -1.17 21.37 38.77
C GLU A 566 -0.58 22.71 39.23
N LYS A 567 -1.28 23.41 40.06
CA LYS A 567 -0.85 24.68 40.63
C LYS A 567 -0.70 24.57 42.15
N SER A 568 0.34 25.18 42.71
CA SER A 568 0.54 25.19 44.17
C SER A 568 -0.41 26.25 44.82
N VAL A 569 -1.36 25.77 45.60
CA VAL A 569 -2.25 26.62 46.38
C VAL A 569 -1.91 26.47 47.87
N LEU A 570 -1.37 27.51 48.49
CA LEU A 570 -0.86 27.49 49.87
C LEU A 570 0.13 26.34 50.15
N GLY A 571 0.98 25.98 49.16
CA GLY A 571 1.95 24.92 49.30
C GLY A 571 1.40 23.50 49.02
N VAL A 572 0.12 23.38 48.66
CA VAL A 572 -0.50 22.10 48.29
C VAL A 572 -0.69 22.05 46.78
N PRO A 573 -0.24 20.98 46.10
CA PRO A 573 -0.49 20.81 44.68
C PRO A 573 -1.98 20.54 44.44
N VAL A 574 -2.62 21.34 43.60
CA VAL A 574 -4.05 21.25 43.23
C VAL A 574 -4.19 21.26 41.74
N LYS A 575 -4.86 20.26 41.20
CA LYS A 575 -5.21 20.20 39.77
C LYS A 575 -6.31 21.18 39.45
N MET A 576 -6.04 22.12 38.58
CA MET A 576 -6.96 23.21 38.22
C MET A 576 -7.12 23.23 36.69
N LYS A 577 -8.35 23.56 36.26
CA LYS A 577 -8.59 23.89 34.84
C LYS A 577 -7.92 25.22 34.55
N THR A 578 -7.11 25.26 33.53
CA THR A 578 -6.33 26.41 33.10
C THR A 578 -6.64 26.67 31.63
N ALA A 579 -6.92 27.94 31.29
CA ALA A 579 -7.06 28.35 29.91
C ALA A 579 -5.71 28.25 29.20
N LEU A 580 -5.76 27.84 27.92
CA LEU A 580 -4.68 27.93 26.94
C LEU A 580 -5.05 28.96 25.87
N THR A 581 -6.32 28.92 25.41
CA THR A 581 -6.91 29.95 24.58
C THR A 581 -8.29 30.22 25.12
N SER A 582 -8.54 31.41 25.71
CA SER A 582 -9.88 31.83 26.11
C SER A 582 -10.69 32.26 24.89
N PHE A 583 -12.02 32.39 25.03
CA PHE A 583 -12.86 32.84 23.92
C PHE A 583 -12.55 34.30 23.51
N GLU A 584 -12.13 35.14 24.42
CA GLU A 584 -11.67 36.51 24.15
C GLU A 584 -10.32 36.49 23.39
N GLN A 585 -9.39 35.62 23.78
CA GLN A 585 -8.12 35.45 23.04
C GLN A 585 -8.36 34.90 21.65
N ALA A 586 -9.27 33.91 21.50
CA ALA A 586 -9.64 33.38 20.18
C ALA A 586 -10.22 34.45 19.26
N GLU A 587 -11.13 35.30 19.80
CA GLU A 587 -11.68 36.45 19.05
C GLU A 587 -10.57 37.43 18.65
N GLN A 588 -9.62 37.73 19.53
CA GLN A 588 -8.50 38.62 19.24
C GLN A 588 -7.57 38.03 18.14
N ILE A 589 -7.21 36.74 18.23
CA ILE A 589 -6.38 36.05 17.21
C ILE A 589 -7.08 36.12 15.85
N LEU A 590 -8.38 35.83 15.79
CA LEU A 590 -9.15 35.88 14.54
C LEU A 590 -9.23 37.32 14.00
N GLN A 591 -9.30 38.34 14.87
CA GLN A 591 -9.25 39.73 14.48
C GLN A 591 -7.88 40.10 13.88
N ASP A 592 -6.80 39.72 14.56
CA ASP A 592 -5.42 39.99 14.11
C ASP A 592 -5.14 39.32 12.76
N LEU A 593 -5.59 38.08 12.58
CA LEU A 593 -5.53 37.37 11.28
C LEU A 593 -6.34 38.09 10.18
N SER A 594 -7.56 38.56 10.52
CA SER A 594 -8.40 39.30 9.58
C SER A 594 -7.79 40.67 9.22
N ASP A 595 -7.21 41.35 10.19
CA ASP A 595 -6.49 42.63 9.98
C ASP A 595 -5.22 42.39 9.13
N GLY A 596 -4.61 41.21 9.23
CA GLY A 596 -3.54 40.70 8.35
C GLY A 596 -3.99 40.26 6.97
N GLY A 597 -5.31 40.31 6.69
CA GLY A 597 -5.89 39.97 5.37
C GLY A 597 -6.35 38.52 5.23
N ALA A 598 -6.38 37.73 6.29
CA ALA A 598 -6.92 36.37 6.23
C ALA A 598 -8.46 36.40 6.10
N GLU A 599 -8.97 35.63 5.18
CA GLU A 599 -10.40 35.43 4.91
C GLU A 599 -10.71 33.93 4.91
N ASN A 600 -11.98 33.54 4.81
CA ASN A 600 -12.39 32.14 4.78
C ASN A 600 -11.74 31.29 5.88
N MET A 601 -11.76 31.81 7.12
CA MET A 601 -11.19 31.13 8.28
C MET A 601 -12.12 30.05 8.80
N LYS A 602 -11.57 28.86 9.08
CA LYS A 602 -12.28 27.71 9.62
C LYS A 602 -11.60 27.23 10.88
N VAL A 603 -12.34 27.22 11.97
CA VAL A 603 -11.78 27.04 13.32
C VAL A 603 -12.31 25.77 13.94
N GLN A 604 -11.45 24.84 14.24
CA GLN A 604 -11.71 23.68 15.07
C GLN A 604 -11.27 24.01 16.51
N TYR A 605 -12.20 23.96 17.47
CA TYR A 605 -11.92 24.40 18.82
C TYR A 605 -11.95 23.25 19.81
N TYR A 606 -10.79 22.71 20.14
CA TYR A 606 -10.60 21.60 21.08
C TYR A 606 -10.70 22.06 22.54
N ASN A 607 -11.07 21.13 23.42
CA ASN A 607 -11.08 21.38 24.89
C ASN A 607 -11.77 22.67 25.32
N TRP A 608 -12.82 23.10 24.62
CA TRP A 608 -13.58 24.30 24.89
C TRP A 608 -14.64 24.12 25.98
N THR A 609 -14.97 22.87 26.36
CA THR A 609 -15.96 22.52 27.36
C THR A 609 -15.32 22.11 28.68
N ASN A 610 -16.12 22.14 29.75
CA ASN A 610 -15.68 21.61 31.03
C ASN A 610 -15.42 20.08 31.03
N ALA A 611 -16.10 19.34 30.14
CA ALA A 611 -15.94 17.91 29.97
C ALA A 611 -14.64 17.64 29.21
N GLY A 612 -14.44 18.25 28.05
CA GLY A 612 -13.24 18.14 27.22
C GLY A 612 -11.95 18.46 27.99
N ILE A 613 -11.88 19.64 28.66
CA ILE A 613 -10.73 20.01 29.51
C ILE A 613 -10.40 18.91 30.54
N SER A 614 -11.41 18.23 31.05
CA SER A 614 -11.23 17.18 32.07
C SER A 614 -10.99 15.79 31.45
N GLY A 615 -10.98 15.68 30.13
CA GLY A 615 -10.88 14.40 29.39
C GLY A 615 -12.08 13.49 29.70
N LYS A 616 -13.27 14.01 29.86
CA LYS A 616 -14.51 13.26 30.12
C LYS A 616 -15.38 13.31 28.89
N VAL A 617 -16.15 12.26 28.65
CA VAL A 617 -17.12 12.22 27.55
C VAL A 617 -17.99 13.48 27.57
N ASP A 618 -18.02 14.20 26.43
CA ASP A 618 -18.77 15.42 26.28
C ASP A 618 -20.15 15.14 25.66
N LEU A 619 -21.18 15.36 26.44
CA LEU A 619 -22.58 15.11 26.06
C LEU A 619 -23.40 16.37 25.84
N LYS A 620 -22.85 17.55 26.14
CA LYS A 620 -23.65 18.78 26.23
C LYS A 620 -23.09 19.95 25.47
N ALA A 621 -21.86 19.84 24.98
CA ALA A 621 -21.18 20.92 24.26
C ALA A 621 -21.34 22.28 24.98
N LYS A 622 -21.01 22.35 26.29
CA LYS A 622 -21.20 23.54 27.13
C LYS A 622 -19.89 24.21 27.46
N ALA A 623 -19.76 25.46 27.09
CA ALA A 623 -18.60 26.32 27.30
C ALA A 623 -18.03 26.27 28.73
N ALA A 624 -16.71 26.17 28.84
CA ALA A 624 -16.02 26.12 30.13
C ALA A 624 -15.91 27.52 30.78
N GLY A 625 -16.14 27.58 32.12
CA GLY A 625 -16.07 28.87 32.81
C GLY A 625 -14.68 29.48 32.91
N CYS A 626 -13.61 28.64 32.82
CA CYS A 626 -12.22 29.17 32.81
C CYS A 626 -11.84 29.83 31.49
N LEU A 627 -12.64 29.66 30.42
CA LEU A 627 -12.44 30.25 29.09
C LEU A 627 -13.33 31.49 28.87
N GLY A 628 -14.11 31.93 29.88
CA GLY A 628 -15.08 33.02 29.76
C GLY A 628 -16.54 32.55 29.84
N GLY A 629 -16.80 31.26 29.72
CA GLY A 629 -18.13 30.68 29.85
C GLY A 629 -19.06 30.99 28.67
N ASN A 630 -20.38 30.76 28.86
CA ASN A 630 -21.35 30.85 27.78
C ASN A 630 -21.51 32.28 27.22
N SER A 631 -21.17 33.36 28.01
CA SER A 631 -21.28 34.76 27.54
C SER A 631 -20.26 35.02 26.45
N ASP A 632 -19.02 34.67 26.73
CA ASP A 632 -17.89 34.93 25.82
C ASP A 632 -17.89 33.96 24.64
N TRP A 633 -18.36 32.71 24.87
CA TRP A 633 -18.64 31.78 23.77
C TRP A 633 -19.64 32.34 22.75
N LYS A 634 -20.73 32.92 23.22
CA LYS A 634 -21.72 33.58 22.35
C LYS A 634 -21.18 34.84 21.67
N ALA A 635 -20.29 35.58 22.32
CA ALA A 635 -19.62 36.73 21.72
C ALA A 635 -18.73 36.24 20.55
N LEU A 636 -17.91 35.21 20.78
CA LEU A 636 -17.08 34.59 19.73
C LEU A 636 -17.92 34.05 18.57
N GLN A 637 -19.02 33.33 18.85
CA GLN A 637 -19.94 32.88 17.79
C GLN A 637 -20.50 34.06 16.97
N SER A 638 -20.92 35.13 17.65
CA SER A 638 -21.48 36.34 16.98
C SER A 638 -20.41 37.05 16.14
N TYR A 639 -19.18 37.11 16.64
CA TYR A 639 -18.03 37.62 15.90
C TYR A 639 -17.78 36.77 14.65
N ALA A 640 -17.70 35.44 14.80
CA ALA A 640 -17.46 34.50 13.72
C ALA A 640 -18.53 34.63 12.60
N ASP A 641 -19.82 34.61 12.98
CA ASP A 641 -20.95 34.78 12.04
C ASP A 641 -20.91 36.10 11.28
N SER A 642 -20.43 37.19 11.98
CA SER A 642 -20.38 38.52 11.36
C SER A 642 -19.18 38.74 10.44
N ASN A 643 -18.12 37.93 10.61
CA ASN A 643 -16.85 38.09 9.90
C ASN A 643 -16.54 36.92 8.95
N GLY A 644 -17.50 36.03 8.68
CA GLY A 644 -17.31 34.89 7.74
C GLY A 644 -16.37 33.81 8.28
N VAL A 645 -16.25 33.70 9.61
CA VAL A 645 -15.47 32.63 10.23
C VAL A 645 -16.36 31.43 10.53
N THR A 646 -15.97 30.24 10.11
CA THR A 646 -16.71 29.01 10.40
C THR A 646 -16.15 28.33 11.64
N LEU A 647 -16.98 28.19 12.71
CA LEU A 647 -16.57 27.54 13.96
C LEU A 647 -17.05 26.09 14.04
N TYR A 648 -16.14 25.17 14.30
CA TYR A 648 -16.39 23.77 14.61
C TYR A 648 -15.94 23.45 16.04
N PRO A 649 -16.81 23.57 17.05
CA PRO A 649 -16.48 23.15 18.41
C PRO A 649 -16.25 21.62 18.43
N ALA A 650 -15.08 21.19 18.92
CA ALA A 650 -14.71 19.79 18.93
C ALA A 650 -15.26 19.03 20.13
N THR A 651 -15.78 17.83 19.90
CA THR A 651 -16.23 16.87 20.91
C THR A 651 -15.52 15.53 20.68
N ASP A 652 -14.21 15.52 20.82
CA ASP A 652 -13.41 14.32 20.71
C ASP A 652 -13.65 13.39 21.91
N ASN A 653 -14.26 12.25 21.65
CA ASN A 653 -14.63 11.26 22.66
C ASN A 653 -13.95 9.89 22.43
N GLU A 654 -12.92 9.79 21.60
CA GLU A 654 -12.17 8.56 21.40
C GLU A 654 -11.55 8.08 22.72
N THR A 655 -10.86 8.98 23.41
CA THR A 655 -10.26 8.70 24.71
C THR A 655 -11.03 9.40 25.83
N PHE A 656 -11.06 8.76 27.01
CA PHE A 656 -11.84 9.34 28.12
C PHE A 656 -11.27 9.05 29.51
N LYS A 657 -11.72 9.86 30.47
CA LYS A 657 -11.58 9.65 31.93
C LYS A 657 -12.96 9.51 32.54
N SER A 658 -13.04 8.73 33.64
CA SER A 658 -14.32 8.46 34.31
C SER A 658 -15.07 9.74 34.67
N GLY A 659 -16.36 9.76 34.32
CA GLY A 659 -17.29 10.88 34.63
C GLY A 659 -18.41 10.96 33.61
N ASN A 660 -19.39 11.82 33.87
CA ASN A 660 -20.57 12.06 33.04
C ASN A 660 -21.41 10.78 32.68
N GLY A 661 -21.30 9.73 33.53
CA GLY A 661 -22.01 8.48 33.35
C GLY A 661 -21.17 7.36 32.73
N TYR A 662 -19.95 7.66 32.29
CA TYR A 662 -19.00 6.71 31.70
C TYR A 662 -17.82 6.49 32.64
N TYR A 663 -17.37 5.24 32.76
CA TYR A 663 -16.36 4.82 33.73
C TYR A 663 -15.30 3.95 33.08
N THR A 664 -14.02 4.25 33.31
CA THR A 664 -12.89 3.52 32.69
C THR A 664 -12.79 2.03 33.05
N PHE A 665 -13.57 1.54 34.01
CA PHE A 665 -13.63 0.12 34.35
C PHE A 665 -14.82 -0.63 33.72
N THR A 666 -15.79 0.07 33.09
CA THR A 666 -16.97 -0.55 32.44
C THR A 666 -17.05 -0.20 30.95
N ASP A 667 -16.59 1.01 30.58
CA ASP A 667 -16.82 1.59 29.25
C ASP A 667 -15.50 1.77 28.46
N THR A 668 -14.37 1.24 29.00
CA THR A 668 -13.13 1.11 28.21
C THR A 668 -13.21 -0.15 27.38
N THR A 669 -12.88 -0.03 26.10
CA THR A 669 -12.82 -1.16 25.19
C THR A 669 -11.82 -2.22 25.67
N VAL A 670 -12.15 -3.48 25.43
CA VAL A 670 -11.38 -4.64 25.91
C VAL A 670 -10.74 -5.33 24.70
N ARG A 671 -9.48 -5.69 24.85
CA ARG A 671 -8.70 -6.45 23.86
C ARG A 671 -9.10 -7.93 23.87
N ILE A 672 -8.77 -8.66 22.80
CA ILE A 672 -8.93 -10.12 22.70
C ILE A 672 -8.26 -10.85 23.87
N SER A 673 -7.12 -10.34 24.36
CA SER A 673 -6.43 -10.87 25.55
C SER A 673 -7.16 -10.63 26.87
N GLY A 674 -8.30 -9.94 26.89
CA GLY A 674 -9.05 -9.56 28.09
C GLY A 674 -8.47 -8.37 28.85
N SER A 675 -7.44 -7.72 28.35
CA SER A 675 -6.90 -6.48 28.91
C SER A 675 -7.63 -5.26 28.36
N TYR A 676 -7.56 -4.11 29.06
CA TYR A 676 -8.12 -2.86 28.53
C TYR A 676 -7.22 -2.31 27.41
N ALA A 677 -7.82 -1.89 26.31
CA ALA A 677 -7.14 -1.18 25.25
C ALA A 677 -6.85 0.28 25.67
N ARG A 678 -5.67 0.75 25.29
CA ARG A 678 -5.19 2.06 25.69
C ARG A 678 -4.31 2.67 24.61
N ILE A 679 -4.37 3.98 24.47
CA ILE A 679 -3.43 4.76 23.64
C ILE A 679 -2.23 5.14 24.51
N TYR A 680 -1.05 4.98 23.96
CA TYR A 680 0.22 5.26 24.59
C TYR A 680 0.95 6.37 23.84
N ASP A 681 1.60 7.26 24.58
CA ASP A 681 2.61 8.15 24.00
C ASP A 681 3.90 7.36 23.75
N TYR A 682 4.63 7.73 22.73
CA TYR A 682 5.91 7.13 22.39
C TYR A 682 7.09 8.06 22.66
N ASN A 683 8.18 7.48 23.10
CA ASN A 683 9.47 8.17 23.10
C ASN A 683 10.12 7.89 21.74
N LEU A 684 10.03 8.85 20.83
CA LEU A 684 10.53 8.70 19.46
C LEU A 684 12.04 8.45 19.40
N ALA A 685 12.82 8.97 20.38
CA ALA A 685 14.27 8.75 20.42
C ALA A 685 14.65 7.29 20.74
N TYR A 686 13.76 6.53 21.36
CA TYR A 686 14.02 5.14 21.74
C TYR A 686 13.08 4.16 21.03
N GLY A 687 12.10 4.62 20.26
CA GLY A 687 11.09 3.79 19.60
C GLY A 687 10.24 2.94 20.58
N THR A 688 10.03 3.43 21.80
CA THR A 688 9.32 2.70 22.85
C THR A 688 8.21 3.53 23.45
N GLN A 689 7.24 2.86 24.10
CA GLN A 689 6.19 3.56 24.84
C GLN A 689 6.79 4.51 25.90
N SER A 690 6.26 5.72 25.96
CA SER A 690 6.66 6.70 26.99
C SER A 690 6.16 6.27 28.38
N THR A 691 7.03 6.38 29.37
CA THR A 691 6.64 6.19 30.77
C THR A 691 6.30 7.51 31.47
N ALA A 692 6.47 8.64 30.77
CA ALA A 692 6.23 9.96 31.33
C ALA A 692 4.73 10.23 31.56
N ASN A 693 3.91 9.85 30.59
CA ASN A 693 2.46 10.02 30.62
C ASN A 693 1.74 8.70 30.91
N LYS A 694 0.56 8.81 31.51
CA LYS A 694 -0.31 7.64 31.69
C LYS A 694 -1.06 7.37 30.40
N PRO A 695 -1.15 6.09 29.99
CA PRO A 695 -1.91 5.75 28.80
C PRO A 695 -3.38 6.15 28.95
N LEU A 696 -3.98 6.59 27.84
CA LEU A 696 -5.38 7.01 27.77
C LEU A 696 -6.28 5.78 27.55
N SER A 697 -7.46 5.77 28.15
CA SER A 697 -8.44 4.71 27.96
C SER A 697 -9.29 5.00 26.73
N LEU A 698 -9.39 4.04 25.82
CA LEU A 698 -10.28 4.10 24.67
C LEU A 698 -11.72 3.84 25.07
N LEU A 699 -12.65 4.63 24.55
CA LEU A 699 -14.07 4.46 24.79
C LEU A 699 -14.63 3.34 23.93
N SER A 700 -15.43 2.46 24.53
CA SER A 700 -16.08 1.34 23.81
C SER A 700 -16.97 1.84 22.67
N PRO A 701 -16.85 1.30 21.44
CA PRO A 701 -17.74 1.61 20.30
C PRO A 701 -19.22 1.41 20.60
N ALA A 702 -19.57 0.53 21.56
CA ALA A 702 -20.95 0.34 22.02
C ALA A 702 -21.64 1.63 22.49
N THR A 703 -20.86 2.66 22.81
CA THR A 703 -21.38 3.93 23.36
C THR A 703 -21.54 5.02 22.29
N PHE A 704 -20.99 4.88 21.12
CA PHE A 704 -20.89 5.96 20.11
C PHE A 704 -22.27 6.48 19.69
N THR A 705 -23.18 5.58 19.29
CA THR A 705 -24.55 5.96 18.87
C THR A 705 -25.33 6.64 20.00
N GLU A 706 -25.19 6.15 21.26
CA GLU A 706 -25.84 6.77 22.44
C GLU A 706 -25.29 8.18 22.71
N ILE A 707 -23.96 8.38 22.52
CA ILE A 707 -23.33 9.70 22.70
C ILE A 707 -23.83 10.68 21.64
N ALA A 708 -23.93 10.26 20.38
CA ALA A 708 -24.47 11.06 19.29
C ALA A 708 -25.95 11.44 19.58
N GLU A 709 -26.77 10.50 20.03
CA GLU A 709 -28.16 10.77 20.45
C GLU A 709 -28.25 11.78 21.61
N LYS A 710 -27.35 11.67 22.60
CA LYS A 710 -27.33 12.61 23.74
C LYS A 710 -26.85 13.99 23.33
N LEU A 711 -25.85 14.07 22.42
CA LEU A 711 -25.35 15.33 21.91
C LEU A 711 -26.45 16.07 21.14
N THR A 712 -27.08 15.41 20.19
CA THR A 712 -28.19 15.98 19.38
C THR A 712 -29.43 16.27 20.23
N GLY A 713 -29.79 15.38 21.15
CA GLY A 713 -30.90 15.56 22.06
C GLY A 713 -30.71 16.73 23.07
N ASN A 714 -29.47 17.04 23.43
CA ASN A 714 -29.13 18.19 24.27
C ASN A 714 -29.02 19.49 23.47
N ASN A 715 -28.99 19.45 22.13
CA ASN A 715 -28.91 20.64 21.25
C ASN A 715 -30.29 21.22 20.90
N GLN A 716 -31.23 21.21 21.86
CA GLN A 716 -32.62 21.66 21.65
C GLN A 716 -32.74 23.16 21.32
N ASP A 717 -31.80 23.98 21.75
CA ASP A 717 -31.72 25.39 21.44
C ASP A 717 -31.00 25.70 20.10
N LYS A 718 -30.59 24.64 19.39
CA LYS A 718 -29.85 24.71 18.11
C LYS A 718 -28.60 25.61 18.22
N SER A 719 -27.97 25.65 19.39
CA SER A 719 -26.76 26.43 19.62
C SER A 719 -25.51 25.79 18.99
N LEU A 720 -25.60 24.53 18.60
CA LEU A 720 -24.58 23.76 17.92
C LEU A 720 -25.06 23.46 16.50
N SER A 721 -24.58 24.19 15.50
CA SER A 721 -24.88 23.97 14.09
C SER A 721 -23.76 23.21 13.35
N ARG A 722 -22.59 23.15 13.95
CA ARG A 722 -21.40 22.49 13.43
C ARG A 722 -20.66 21.80 14.56
N VAL A 723 -19.97 20.71 14.28
CA VAL A 723 -19.13 20.01 15.26
C VAL A 723 -17.98 19.28 14.57
N SER A 724 -16.83 19.20 15.23
CA SER A 724 -15.80 18.24 14.93
C SER A 724 -15.87 17.07 15.91
N LEU A 725 -15.72 15.85 15.43
CA LEU A 725 -15.63 14.65 16.24
C LEU A 725 -14.18 14.27 16.58
N GLY A 726 -13.21 15.10 16.17
CA GLY A 726 -11.79 14.84 16.39
C GLY A 726 -11.38 13.53 15.71
N SER A 727 -10.55 12.76 16.38
CA SER A 727 -10.01 11.48 15.89
C SER A 727 -11.04 10.39 15.60
N LEU A 728 -12.30 10.53 16.00
CA LEU A 728 -13.36 9.52 15.70
C LEU A 728 -13.71 9.43 14.22
N THR A 729 -13.18 10.29 13.34
CA THR A 729 -13.33 10.19 11.88
C THR A 729 -12.25 9.34 11.21
N THR A 730 -11.22 8.97 11.98
CA THR A 730 -10.08 8.15 11.53
C THR A 730 -9.84 6.92 12.41
N ALA A 731 -10.18 6.98 13.70
CA ALA A 731 -9.98 5.87 14.62
C ALA A 731 -11.03 4.77 14.44
N LEU A 732 -10.57 3.55 14.18
CA LEU A 732 -11.45 2.38 14.05
C LEU A 732 -10.87 1.19 14.82
N TYR A 733 -11.63 0.68 15.80
CA TYR A 733 -11.22 -0.44 16.66
C TYR A 733 -12.43 -1.22 17.19
N GLY A 734 -12.22 -2.50 17.51
CA GLY A 734 -13.22 -3.38 18.08
C GLY A 734 -13.39 -3.24 19.61
N ASP A 735 -14.23 -4.09 20.21
CA ASP A 735 -14.35 -4.27 21.66
C ASP A 735 -14.68 -5.75 21.98
N TYR A 736 -13.75 -6.45 22.58
CA TYR A 736 -13.87 -7.86 22.93
C TYR A 736 -14.27 -8.06 24.40
N GLY A 737 -15.03 -7.11 24.93
CA GLY A 737 -15.59 -7.18 26.29
C GLY A 737 -16.84 -8.05 26.37
N LYS A 738 -17.77 -7.68 27.25
CA LYS A 738 -19.00 -8.47 27.48
C LYS A 738 -19.96 -8.50 26.30
N GLN A 739 -19.97 -7.45 25.51
CA GLN A 739 -20.66 -7.36 24.22
C GLN A 739 -19.57 -7.21 23.19
N GLU A 740 -19.27 -8.28 22.52
CA GLU A 740 -18.26 -8.27 21.48
C GLU A 740 -18.72 -7.42 20.31
N ILE A 741 -17.91 -6.46 19.93
CA ILE A 741 -18.09 -5.59 18.79
C ILE A 741 -16.87 -5.76 17.90
N SER A 742 -17.08 -6.37 16.74
CA SER A 742 -16.03 -6.44 15.73
C SER A 742 -15.71 -5.06 15.19
N ARG A 743 -14.57 -4.94 14.55
CA ARG A 743 -14.15 -3.71 13.88
C ARG A 743 -15.15 -3.26 12.81
N ASP A 744 -15.71 -4.22 12.06
CA ASP A 744 -16.79 -4.03 11.09
C ASP A 744 -18.07 -3.45 11.72
N LYS A 745 -18.47 -4.02 12.87
CA LYS A 745 -19.61 -3.48 13.62
C LYS A 745 -19.32 -2.11 14.23
N ALA A 746 -18.09 -1.84 14.64
CA ALA A 746 -17.67 -0.52 15.13
C ALA A 746 -17.74 0.55 14.03
N GLN A 747 -17.34 0.21 12.79
CA GLN A 747 -17.53 1.07 11.62
C GLN A 747 -19.01 1.44 11.42
N GLN A 748 -19.90 0.45 11.41
CA GLN A 748 -21.34 0.69 11.30
C GLN A 748 -21.87 1.61 12.41
N LEU A 749 -21.40 1.45 13.66
CA LEU A 749 -21.81 2.30 14.78
C LEU A 749 -21.29 3.74 14.65
N LEU A 750 -20.11 3.95 14.04
CA LEU A 750 -19.60 5.27 13.70
C LEU A 750 -20.46 5.92 12.61
N GLU A 751 -20.74 5.20 11.52
CA GLU A 751 -21.61 5.68 10.44
C GLU A 751 -23.02 6.02 10.95
N GLU A 752 -23.61 5.16 11.80
CA GLU A 752 -24.88 5.45 12.48
C GLU A 752 -24.81 6.72 13.34
N SER A 753 -23.64 6.97 13.97
CA SER A 753 -23.42 8.16 14.80
C SER A 753 -23.31 9.42 13.95
N TYR A 754 -22.58 9.36 12.83
CA TYR A 754 -22.49 10.47 11.88
C TYR A 754 -23.85 10.81 11.29
N GLN A 755 -24.60 9.79 10.86
CA GLN A 755 -25.97 9.98 10.35
C GLN A 755 -26.89 10.65 11.37
N LYS A 756 -26.84 10.22 12.65
CA LYS A 756 -27.66 10.85 13.72
C LYS A 756 -27.32 12.31 13.96
N ILE A 757 -26.04 12.67 13.85
CA ILE A 757 -25.58 14.05 14.02
C ILE A 757 -26.03 14.90 12.84
N THR A 758 -25.86 14.42 11.62
CA THR A 758 -26.27 15.14 10.40
C THR A 758 -27.79 15.25 10.27
N ASP A 759 -28.56 14.20 10.66
CA ASP A 759 -30.02 14.26 10.77
C ASP A 759 -30.51 15.30 11.79
N GLY A 760 -29.64 15.67 12.74
CA GLY A 760 -29.86 16.75 13.69
C GLY A 760 -29.60 18.17 13.18
N ASP A 761 -29.42 18.35 11.87
CA ASP A 761 -29.01 19.61 11.24
C ASP A 761 -27.64 20.12 11.75
N ILE A 762 -26.70 19.22 12.05
CA ILE A 762 -25.34 19.56 12.50
C ILE A 762 -24.34 19.13 11.44
N THR A 763 -23.57 20.09 10.93
CA THR A 763 -22.52 19.84 9.95
C THR A 763 -21.27 19.25 10.63
N LEU A 764 -20.66 18.24 10.00
CA LEU A 764 -19.46 17.57 10.50
C LEU A 764 -18.19 18.05 9.79
N LEU A 765 -17.15 18.29 10.59
CA LEU A 765 -15.78 18.42 10.13
C LEU A 765 -15.00 17.18 10.59
N ALA A 766 -14.22 16.59 9.68
CA ALA A 766 -13.32 15.49 9.95
C ALA A 766 -11.89 15.97 10.28
N ASP A 767 -11.27 15.28 11.22
CA ASP A 767 -9.85 15.41 11.54
C ASP A 767 -9.13 14.19 10.90
N GLY A 768 -8.74 14.32 9.62
CA GLY A 768 -8.58 13.20 8.73
C GLY A 768 -9.92 12.51 8.41
N ALA A 769 -10.05 11.81 7.31
CA ALA A 769 -11.28 11.10 6.97
C ALA A 769 -11.00 9.74 6.33
N ASN A 770 -11.45 8.68 6.99
CA ASN A 770 -11.60 7.38 6.36
C ASN A 770 -12.72 7.40 5.31
N ALA A 771 -12.64 6.57 4.28
CA ALA A 771 -13.60 6.54 3.19
C ALA A 771 -15.06 6.43 3.68
N TYR A 772 -15.34 5.63 4.72
CA TYR A 772 -16.69 5.49 5.29
C TYR A 772 -17.23 6.78 5.97
N ALA A 773 -16.36 7.74 6.34
CA ALA A 773 -16.77 9.02 6.92
C ALA A 773 -17.10 10.08 5.85
N LEU A 774 -16.56 9.95 4.62
CA LEU A 774 -16.68 10.94 3.55
C LEU A 774 -18.13 11.32 3.17
N PRO A 775 -19.12 10.41 3.18
CA PRO A 775 -20.52 10.77 2.88
C PRO A 775 -21.14 11.74 3.89
N TYR A 776 -20.62 11.81 5.10
CA TYR A 776 -21.21 12.55 6.24
C TYR A 776 -20.51 13.87 6.52
N VAL A 777 -19.25 14.03 6.09
CA VAL A 777 -18.43 15.20 6.42
C VAL A 777 -18.44 16.23 5.30
N GLN A 778 -18.40 17.52 5.66
CA GLN A 778 -18.36 18.62 4.72
C GLN A 778 -16.93 19.06 4.43
N GLU A 779 -16.10 19.07 5.44
CA GLU A 779 -14.72 19.56 5.41
C GLU A 779 -13.78 18.59 6.12
N ILE A 780 -12.52 18.60 5.73
CA ILE A 780 -11.49 17.71 6.26
C ILE A 780 -10.26 18.53 6.65
N THR A 781 -9.75 18.35 7.84
CA THR A 781 -8.47 18.90 8.29
C THR A 781 -7.43 17.79 8.41
N ASP A 782 -6.18 18.19 8.55
CA ASP A 782 -5.05 17.30 8.88
C ASP A 782 -4.84 16.16 7.89
N VAL A 783 -5.12 16.43 6.60
CA VAL A 783 -4.82 15.49 5.52
C VAL A 783 -3.30 15.39 5.37
N PRO A 784 -2.70 14.18 5.45
CA PRO A 784 -1.27 14.02 5.26
C PRO A 784 -0.80 14.60 3.92
N LEU A 785 0.29 15.36 3.91
CA LEU A 785 0.88 15.92 2.68
C LEU A 785 1.89 14.98 2.02
N GLN A 786 2.31 13.95 2.72
CA GLN A 786 3.30 12.95 2.29
C GLN A 786 2.85 11.55 2.71
N SER A 787 3.44 10.52 2.12
CA SER A 787 3.33 9.14 2.59
C SER A 787 4.22 8.90 3.81
N SER A 788 4.21 7.68 4.35
CA SER A 788 5.13 7.27 5.42
C SER A 788 6.61 7.26 5.00
N GLY A 789 6.92 7.39 3.72
CA GLY A 789 8.27 7.20 3.19
C GLY A 789 8.80 5.78 3.39
N PHE A 790 7.92 4.77 3.39
CA PHE A 790 8.30 3.38 3.60
C PHE A 790 9.34 2.92 2.58
N ASP A 791 10.32 2.12 3.02
CA ASP A 791 11.54 1.79 2.24
C ASP A 791 11.29 1.32 0.79
N VAL A 792 10.16 0.68 0.52
CA VAL A 792 9.84 0.18 -0.83
C VAL A 792 9.26 1.25 -1.76
N PHE A 793 8.79 2.38 -1.23
CA PHE A 793 8.23 3.48 -2.02
C PHE A 793 9.29 4.20 -2.84
N ASP A 794 8.94 4.60 -4.04
CA ASP A 794 9.83 5.31 -4.96
C ASP A 794 9.52 6.80 -5.04
N GLU A 795 8.26 7.18 -4.81
CA GLU A 795 7.79 8.55 -4.98
C GLU A 795 6.55 8.80 -4.10
N ASP A 796 6.52 9.95 -3.44
CA ASP A 796 5.32 10.47 -2.80
C ASP A 796 4.42 11.16 -3.82
N ILE A 797 3.12 10.90 -3.77
CA ILE A 797 2.10 11.56 -4.59
C ILE A 797 0.95 12.04 -3.71
N PRO A 798 0.30 13.18 -4.01
CA PRO A 798 -0.85 13.63 -3.25
C PRO A 798 -2.15 12.93 -3.73
N PHE A 799 -2.16 11.60 -3.71
CA PHE A 799 -3.26 10.81 -4.26
C PHE A 799 -4.60 11.11 -3.56
N TYR A 800 -4.59 11.18 -2.21
CA TYR A 800 -5.78 11.54 -1.44
C TYR A 800 -6.32 12.91 -1.87
N GLN A 801 -5.44 13.90 -2.01
CA GLN A 801 -5.80 15.26 -2.42
C GLN A 801 -6.33 15.28 -3.85
N ILE A 802 -5.69 14.56 -4.79
CA ILE A 802 -6.18 14.46 -6.18
C ILE A 802 -7.59 13.89 -6.21
N VAL A 803 -7.89 12.87 -5.39
CA VAL A 803 -9.24 12.31 -5.27
C VAL A 803 -10.22 13.32 -4.70
N MET A 804 -9.86 14.07 -3.64
CA MET A 804 -10.77 14.94 -2.89
C MET A 804 -10.96 16.31 -3.51
N HIS A 805 -10.00 16.84 -4.27
CA HIS A 805 -10.04 18.19 -4.79
C HIS A 805 -11.23 18.42 -5.74
N GLY A 806 -11.98 19.48 -5.50
CA GLY A 806 -13.24 19.76 -6.17
C GLY A 806 -14.45 19.01 -5.58
N LEU A 807 -14.25 17.95 -4.78
CA LEU A 807 -15.31 17.19 -4.13
C LEU A 807 -15.55 17.64 -2.67
N LYS A 808 -14.48 17.87 -1.92
CA LYS A 808 -14.51 18.33 -0.52
C LYS A 808 -13.50 19.46 -0.31
N SER A 809 -13.82 20.41 0.58
CA SER A 809 -12.83 21.37 1.07
C SER A 809 -11.93 20.67 2.11
N TYR A 810 -10.60 20.82 1.97
CA TYR A 810 -9.66 20.19 2.90
C TYR A 810 -8.44 21.07 3.18
N ALA A 811 -7.78 20.79 4.29
CA ALA A 811 -6.50 21.37 4.66
C ALA A 811 -5.46 20.28 4.93
N GLY A 812 -4.21 20.60 4.62
CA GLY A 812 -3.07 19.72 4.89
C GLY A 812 -2.73 19.65 6.38
N SER A 813 -1.65 18.96 6.70
CA SER A 813 -1.09 18.90 8.04
C SER A 813 -0.69 20.30 8.55
N ALA A 814 -0.69 20.48 9.87
CA ALA A 814 -0.41 21.80 10.46
C ALA A 814 0.98 22.32 10.08
N VAL A 815 1.05 23.49 9.45
CA VAL A 815 2.28 24.14 8.97
C VAL A 815 3.27 24.34 10.12
N ASN A 816 2.80 24.81 11.24
CA ASN A 816 3.64 25.11 12.40
C ASN A 816 4.01 23.88 13.25
N ALA A 817 3.47 22.71 12.96
CA ALA A 817 3.93 21.44 13.52
C ALA A 817 5.13 20.86 12.75
N SER A 818 5.41 21.38 11.57
CA SER A 818 6.50 20.92 10.69
C SER A 818 7.85 21.50 11.13
N ALA A 819 8.92 20.72 10.87
CA ALA A 819 10.29 21.21 11.01
C ALA A 819 10.69 22.19 9.86
N THR A 820 9.97 22.16 8.76
CA THR A 820 10.16 22.99 7.55
C THR A 820 8.84 23.68 7.15
N PRO A 821 8.39 24.71 7.90
CA PRO A 821 7.10 25.37 7.67
C PRO A 821 6.94 25.92 6.25
N GLU A 822 7.98 26.50 5.68
CA GLU A 822 7.96 27.04 4.32
C GLU A 822 7.73 25.96 3.27
N GLU A 823 8.37 24.82 3.42
CA GLU A 823 8.17 23.66 2.52
C GLU A 823 6.75 23.11 2.67
N THR A 824 6.21 23.07 3.91
CA THR A 824 4.85 22.62 4.17
C THR A 824 3.80 23.55 3.51
N VAL A 825 4.02 24.86 3.51
CA VAL A 825 3.18 25.82 2.75
C VAL A 825 3.24 25.52 1.25
N LEU A 826 4.42 25.29 0.71
CA LEU A 826 4.59 25.00 -0.73
C LEU A 826 3.99 23.65 -1.14
N LEU A 827 4.15 22.59 -0.31
CA LEU A 827 3.52 21.29 -0.55
C LEU A 827 1.99 21.37 -0.45
N SER A 828 1.47 22.17 0.50
CA SER A 828 0.03 22.43 0.57
C SER A 828 -0.47 23.09 -0.71
N ILE A 829 0.23 24.12 -1.23
CA ILE A 829 -0.11 24.77 -2.48
C ILE A 829 -0.04 23.79 -3.65
N ALA A 830 1.04 22.99 -3.74
CA ALA A 830 1.24 22.02 -4.82
C ALA A 830 0.17 20.93 -4.86
N SER A 831 -0.41 20.58 -3.72
CA SER A 831 -1.49 19.59 -3.60
C SER A 831 -2.90 20.20 -3.60
N GLY A 832 -3.04 21.52 -3.82
CA GLY A 832 -4.32 22.24 -3.74
C GLY A 832 -4.92 22.31 -2.35
N SER A 833 -4.14 21.98 -1.29
CA SER A 833 -4.61 21.98 0.10
C SER A 833 -4.68 23.39 0.66
N SER A 834 -5.70 23.67 1.47
CA SER A 834 -5.76 24.83 2.33
C SER A 834 -4.68 24.74 3.43
N LEU A 835 -4.27 25.90 3.98
CA LEU A 835 -3.28 25.94 5.06
C LEU A 835 -3.94 25.67 6.41
N HIS A 836 -3.19 25.00 7.29
CA HIS A 836 -3.64 24.66 8.65
C HIS A 836 -2.59 25.06 9.68
N PHE A 837 -3.03 25.64 10.82
CA PHE A 837 -2.19 26.02 11.94
C PHE A 837 -2.80 25.65 13.27
N ASP A 838 -1.98 25.17 14.20
CA ASP A 838 -2.33 25.01 15.61
C ASP A 838 -2.06 26.30 16.39
N MET A 839 -2.99 26.76 17.21
CA MET A 839 -2.89 28.05 17.89
C MET A 839 -3.26 27.98 19.37
N ILE A 840 -2.40 28.53 20.20
CA ILE A 840 -2.61 28.72 21.66
C ILE A 840 -2.38 30.18 22.00
N GLY A 841 -3.37 30.81 22.64
CA GLY A 841 -3.37 32.24 22.98
C GLY A 841 -2.56 32.58 24.23
N GLU A 842 -2.30 31.60 25.13
CA GLU A 842 -1.44 31.77 26.29
C GLU A 842 0.01 31.43 25.95
N GLU A 843 0.98 31.94 26.78
CA GLU A 843 2.37 31.54 26.66
C GLU A 843 2.51 29.98 26.69
N THR A 844 3.29 29.41 25.78
CA THR A 844 3.50 27.95 25.68
C THR A 844 4.15 27.34 26.94
N SER A 845 4.83 28.18 27.77
CA SER A 845 5.28 27.78 29.11
C SER A 845 4.14 27.27 30.03
N THR A 846 2.91 27.62 29.72
CA THR A 846 1.70 27.14 30.39
C THR A 846 1.43 25.67 30.14
N LEU A 847 1.90 25.11 29.04
CA LEU A 847 1.75 23.68 28.65
C LEU A 847 2.59 22.75 29.52
N LYS A 848 3.65 23.23 30.12
CA LYS A 848 4.57 22.42 30.91
C LYS A 848 3.85 21.57 31.97
N ASP A 849 4.16 20.29 32.01
CA ASP A 849 3.57 19.27 32.89
C ASP A 849 2.03 19.12 32.70
N THR A 850 1.53 19.34 31.48
CA THR A 850 0.13 19.08 31.11
C THR A 850 0.04 17.93 30.09
N ALA A 851 -1.18 17.48 29.78
CA ALA A 851 -1.42 16.46 28.75
C ALA A 851 -1.22 17.00 27.32
N LEU A 852 -1.01 18.31 27.16
CA LEU A 852 -0.84 19.00 25.88
C LEU A 852 0.58 19.62 25.77
N ASP A 853 1.55 19.08 26.50
CA ASP A 853 2.91 19.60 26.49
C ASP A 853 3.62 19.45 25.13
N GLY A 854 3.15 18.56 24.27
CA GLY A 854 3.63 18.41 22.87
C GLY A 854 3.37 19.65 21.98
N LEU A 855 2.42 20.52 22.35
CA LEU A 855 2.01 21.68 21.54
C LEU A 855 2.89 22.93 21.80
N TYR A 856 4.14 22.80 22.21
CA TYR A 856 5.05 23.94 22.44
C TYR A 856 5.25 24.85 21.23
N TYR A 857 5.08 24.31 20.03
CA TYR A 857 5.21 25.05 18.78
C TYR A 857 4.01 25.96 18.47
N ALA A 858 2.85 25.76 19.13
CA ALA A 858 1.55 26.35 18.75
C ALA A 858 1.29 27.77 19.30
N SER A 859 2.33 28.59 19.56
CA SER A 859 2.15 29.95 20.06
C SER A 859 1.46 30.86 19.05
N ALA A 860 0.28 31.37 19.36
CA ALA A 860 -0.40 32.36 18.50
C ALA A 860 0.43 33.63 18.33
N GLU A 861 1.13 34.10 19.38
CA GLU A 861 2.01 35.26 19.30
C GLU A 861 3.11 35.12 18.25
N SER A 862 3.64 33.88 18.10
CA SER A 862 4.70 33.57 17.10
C SER A 862 4.14 33.37 15.71
N TRP A 863 2.92 32.85 15.53
CA TRP A 863 2.46 32.34 14.26
C TRP A 863 1.36 33.16 13.57
N THR A 864 0.70 34.09 14.23
CA THR A 864 -0.45 34.84 13.67
C THR A 864 -0.05 35.62 12.41
N ASP A 865 1.06 36.36 12.45
CA ASP A 865 1.53 37.15 11.29
C ASP A 865 1.97 36.24 10.15
N TYR A 866 2.73 35.16 10.46
CA TYR A 866 3.16 34.17 9.46
C TYR A 866 1.97 33.47 8.81
N ALA A 867 0.95 33.09 9.56
CA ALA A 867 -0.26 32.45 9.06
C ALA A 867 -1.06 33.38 8.10
N ALA A 868 -1.20 34.66 8.47
CA ALA A 868 -1.86 35.64 7.61
C ALA A 868 -1.09 35.88 6.30
N GLN A 869 0.25 36.01 6.39
CA GLN A 869 1.14 36.21 5.24
C GLN A 869 1.15 34.97 4.32
N SER A 870 1.28 33.77 4.89
CA SER A 870 1.22 32.51 4.14
C SER A 870 -0.13 32.29 3.47
N TYR A 871 -1.23 32.66 4.16
CA TYR A 871 -2.57 32.63 3.57
C TYR A 871 -2.68 33.58 2.38
N ALA A 872 -2.15 34.80 2.49
CA ALA A 872 -2.16 35.77 1.38
C ALA A 872 -1.39 35.22 0.17
N PHE A 873 -0.29 34.54 0.40
CA PHE A 873 0.46 33.83 -0.66
C PHE A 873 -0.34 32.69 -1.28
N SER A 874 -0.91 31.79 -0.46
CA SER A 874 -1.75 30.68 -0.92
C SER A 874 -2.95 31.18 -1.72
N LYS A 875 -3.65 32.22 -1.24
CA LYS A 875 -4.77 32.84 -1.95
C LYS A 875 -4.36 33.44 -3.28
N ALA A 876 -3.19 34.10 -3.36
CA ALA A 876 -2.72 34.71 -4.61
C ALA A 876 -2.50 33.68 -5.75
N VAL A 877 -2.24 32.42 -5.40
CA VAL A 877 -1.90 31.35 -6.35
C VAL A 877 -3.00 30.32 -6.55
N LEU A 878 -3.88 30.07 -5.57
CA LEU A 878 -4.94 29.07 -5.63
C LEU A 878 -6.37 29.65 -5.76
N SER A 879 -6.55 30.97 -5.77
CA SER A 879 -7.88 31.59 -5.87
C SER A 879 -8.63 31.13 -7.14
N GLY A 880 -9.86 30.69 -6.98
CA GLY A 880 -10.73 30.20 -8.05
C GLY A 880 -10.42 28.74 -8.46
N LEU A 881 -9.62 28.00 -7.72
CA LEU A 881 -9.27 26.59 -8.00
C LEU A 881 -9.94 25.58 -7.06
N GLY A 882 -10.50 26.00 -5.93
CA GLY A 882 -11.00 25.09 -4.90
C GLY A 882 -12.14 24.15 -5.35
N ASP A 883 -12.93 24.54 -6.35
CA ASP A 883 -13.99 23.72 -6.94
C ASP A 883 -13.55 22.94 -8.20
N GLN A 884 -12.29 23.10 -8.63
CA GLN A 884 -11.75 22.41 -9.81
C GLN A 884 -11.15 21.08 -9.41
N THR A 885 -11.32 20.04 -10.21
CA THR A 885 -10.59 18.78 -9.98
C THR A 885 -9.15 18.91 -10.45
N ILE A 886 -8.24 18.22 -9.76
CA ILE A 886 -6.86 18.05 -10.23
C ILE A 886 -6.87 16.93 -11.28
N THR A 887 -6.35 17.21 -12.46
CA THR A 887 -6.31 16.32 -13.63
C THR A 887 -4.89 15.92 -14.02
N GLY A 888 -3.87 16.50 -13.39
CA GLY A 888 -2.47 16.14 -13.60
C GLY A 888 -1.61 16.61 -12.44
N TYR A 889 -0.64 15.78 -12.08
CA TYR A 889 0.37 16.11 -11.08
C TYR A 889 1.68 15.45 -11.47
N GLU A 890 2.73 16.23 -11.56
CA GLU A 890 4.06 15.75 -11.94
C GLU A 890 5.11 16.37 -11.03
N ARG A 891 5.99 15.55 -10.47
CA ARG A 891 7.12 16.00 -9.68
C ARG A 891 8.44 15.72 -10.41
N ASN A 892 9.18 16.78 -10.70
CA ASN A 892 10.49 16.68 -11.32
C ASN A 892 11.55 17.32 -10.40
N GLY A 893 12.09 16.51 -9.49
CA GLY A 893 12.98 16.96 -8.42
C GLY A 893 12.25 17.90 -7.45
N ASP A 894 12.70 19.17 -7.38
CA ASP A 894 12.11 20.20 -6.51
C ASP A 894 10.95 20.96 -7.19
N VAL A 895 10.65 20.68 -8.44
CA VAL A 895 9.58 21.34 -9.18
C VAL A 895 8.38 20.40 -9.28
N ILE A 896 7.22 20.90 -8.85
CA ILE A 896 5.95 20.19 -8.90
C ILE A 896 5.01 20.95 -9.81
N THR A 897 4.39 20.27 -10.75
CA THR A 897 3.41 20.84 -11.69
C THR A 897 2.04 20.22 -11.44
N THR A 898 1.07 21.03 -11.06
CA THR A 898 -0.32 20.59 -10.83
C THR A 898 -1.23 21.23 -11.89
N THR A 899 -2.01 20.39 -12.58
CA THR A 899 -2.95 20.81 -13.61
C THR A 899 -4.38 20.62 -13.12
N TYR A 900 -5.21 21.65 -13.34
CA TYR A 900 -6.61 21.65 -12.94
C TYR A 900 -7.54 21.50 -14.16
N ALA A 901 -8.76 21.02 -13.95
CA ALA A 901 -9.73 20.74 -15.00
C ALA A 901 -10.09 21.97 -15.88
N ASN A 902 -10.01 23.19 -15.33
CA ASN A 902 -10.19 24.42 -16.09
C ASN A 902 -8.99 24.79 -16.98
N GLY A 903 -7.93 23.96 -16.98
CA GLY A 903 -6.70 24.18 -17.73
C GLY A 903 -5.65 25.04 -17.05
N THR A 904 -5.89 25.51 -15.82
CA THR A 904 -4.89 26.26 -15.03
C THR A 904 -3.74 25.32 -14.64
N VAL A 905 -2.51 25.79 -14.79
CA VAL A 905 -1.28 25.08 -14.40
C VAL A 905 -0.59 25.84 -13.29
N VAL A 906 -0.36 25.17 -12.17
CA VAL A 906 0.39 25.66 -11.01
C VAL A 906 1.71 24.92 -10.94
N GLU A 907 2.83 25.62 -11.13
CA GLU A 907 4.19 25.10 -10.99
C GLU A 907 4.80 25.60 -9.68
N THR A 908 5.13 24.71 -8.78
CA THR A 908 5.72 25.01 -7.44
C THR A 908 7.17 24.57 -7.42
N ASP A 909 8.10 25.50 -7.29
CA ASP A 909 9.54 25.26 -7.13
C ASP A 909 9.89 25.34 -5.65
N LEU A 910 10.07 24.19 -5.00
CA LEU A 910 10.35 24.07 -3.56
C LEU A 910 11.69 24.72 -3.18
N SER A 911 12.70 24.56 -4.02
CA SER A 911 14.06 25.05 -3.74
C SER A 911 14.18 26.58 -3.90
N LYS A 912 13.40 27.18 -4.82
CA LYS A 912 13.38 28.64 -5.03
C LYS A 912 12.28 29.35 -4.26
N GLN A 913 11.36 28.58 -3.68
CA GLN A 913 10.13 29.09 -3.01
C GLN A 913 9.32 30.03 -3.94
N ILE A 914 9.12 29.60 -5.19
CA ILE A 914 8.38 30.33 -6.23
C ILE A 914 7.25 29.44 -6.71
N VAL A 915 6.05 30.01 -6.80
CA VAL A 915 4.90 29.39 -7.45
C VAL A 915 4.58 30.15 -8.73
N THR A 916 4.44 29.45 -9.85
CA THR A 916 4.07 30.03 -11.14
C THR A 916 2.67 29.55 -11.52
N VAL A 917 1.75 30.48 -11.75
CA VAL A 917 0.38 30.17 -12.19
C VAL A 917 0.19 30.73 -13.60
N ASP A 918 -0.07 29.89 -14.57
CA ASP A 918 -0.23 30.24 -15.99
C ASP A 918 0.90 31.16 -16.51
N GLY A 919 2.12 30.87 -16.06
CA GLY A 919 3.33 31.61 -16.47
C GLY A 919 3.59 32.91 -15.69
N LYS A 920 2.78 33.25 -14.69
CA LYS A 920 3.03 34.38 -13.78
C LYS A 920 3.63 33.87 -12.47
N ALA A 921 4.86 34.29 -12.17
CA ALA A 921 5.59 33.89 -10.97
C ALA A 921 5.18 34.73 -9.74
N TYR A 922 5.10 34.06 -8.61
CA TYR A 922 4.85 34.62 -7.29
C TYR A 922 5.93 34.06 -6.35
N ALA A 923 6.79 34.92 -5.82
CA ALA A 923 7.81 34.50 -4.86
C ALA A 923 7.22 34.56 -3.44
N MET A 924 7.44 33.50 -2.64
CA MET A 924 6.97 33.45 -1.26
C MET A 924 7.51 34.65 -0.44
N ALA A 925 8.77 35.05 -0.68
CA ALA A 925 9.41 36.21 -0.03
C ALA A 925 8.75 37.57 -0.32
N ASP A 926 7.88 37.66 -1.33
CA ASP A 926 7.09 38.89 -1.59
C ASP A 926 5.87 39.02 -0.67
N TYR A 927 5.50 37.94 0.02
CA TYR A 927 4.35 37.84 0.92
C TYR A 927 4.74 37.55 2.35
N VAL A 928 5.72 36.67 2.58
CA VAL A 928 6.16 36.14 3.87
C VAL A 928 7.53 36.71 4.23
N GLU A 929 7.61 37.40 5.37
CA GLU A 929 8.88 37.90 5.89
C GLU A 929 9.73 36.73 6.43
N GLU A 930 11.02 36.69 6.01
CA GLU A 930 11.95 35.64 6.42
C GLU A 930 12.13 35.62 7.94
N GLY A 931 11.81 34.49 8.57
CA GLY A 931 11.95 34.32 10.02
C GLY A 931 10.87 34.98 10.84
N SER A 932 9.75 35.44 10.26
CA SER A 932 8.65 36.08 10.99
C SER A 932 8.07 35.23 12.12
N TRP A 933 8.26 33.91 12.06
CA TRP A 933 7.88 32.96 13.12
C TRP A 933 8.96 32.76 14.21
N ASN A 934 10.18 33.30 14.02
CA ASN A 934 11.32 33.15 14.93
C ASN A 934 11.53 34.34 15.89
N GLU A 935 10.82 35.44 15.71
CA GLU A 935 11.05 36.70 16.45
C GLU A 935 10.29 36.82 17.77
N ALA A 936 9.52 35.79 18.20
CA ALA A 936 8.74 35.79 19.44
C ALA A 936 9.44 35.16 20.64
#